data_9efa2382fa8d5bba26e2ed63209e675f
#
_entry.id   9efa2382fa8d5bba26e2ed63209e675f
#
_cell.length_a   1.000
_cell.length_b   1.000
_cell.length_c   1.000
_cell.angle_alpha   90.00
_cell.angle_beta   90.00
_cell.angle_gamma   90.00
#
_symmetry.space_group_name_H-M   'P 1'
#
loop_
_entity.id
_entity.type
_entity.pdbx_description
1 polymer ?
#
loop_
_entity_poly.entity_id
_entity_poly.type
_entity_poly.pdbx_seq_one_letter_code
_entity_poly.pdbx_strand_id
1 'polypeptide(L)'
;MYHISINKPCSTIGLFGVILLICATIRSGECSLFSNTRVYYEQGVVKLDMIDLPDPDPEPFKIELSMEQPSLEFYSSSNCSSKPTEHCLDFPEHRLLITRTSDRCFNVNFSSPVNKPITATIHLGQLHVYGGAEHAEMQWPIDKIHYVEHAFVTTTYYYQAIVEPYWLTSNGYYIYVDESVPLFVAMEVNKRTLSLTARRELPYVKTASKNSLDFVVCKFQNPRVAQLHAVNTLLGKPADIPDTFRIRHPIWSTWVKFKDSIDENRAMAYAKEIFDRGYTGQIEIDDNWEFCYGSMEPHPGKFPDLKLVVNEIKKMNFRVTIWIHPFVNVECEDVHEMGLESGYFVRNYDNETQMKWWRGHASQIDFTNPRAAKWFKKRLEKLRQLYNIDSFKFDGGESDYSPKPSMFHTMARDHPHTIVKSYVKTISSLGKNVHTRVARGTQKYPVFTTMMDRESVWSNLLGLYTMIPQVLQMNILGYSFVLPDMIGGNAYHIKASEELFIRWVQVNTFMPSMQFSLLPWEFGEKCAEITKKFVDLHYNYSDKIINLMRKNVQTGAPVNPPIWWIAPTDKVALKCDNEFLLGEDTLIAPVLIEGKTCRDIYLPAGYWKDENYPERAIIQGPTWLKNYEAPLEVLPYFTKMTANQVETLVYLEAGHYQNNWTIALITLGIVVVVYSVIQVVSRFLRLRKRVLTWYKHSRLSNCFLPK
;
A
#
# COMPACT_ATOMS: atom_id res chain seq x y z
N MET A 1 45.30 23.92 -0.50
CA MET A 1 44.09 23.97 -1.35
C MET A 1 44.52 23.91 -2.81
N TYR A 2 44.66 22.74 -3.35
CA TYR A 2 44.69 22.51 -4.79
C TYR A 2 44.05 21.16 -5.06
N HIS A 3 42.92 21.17 -5.72
CA HIS A 3 42.27 19.98 -6.27
C HIS A 3 43.06 19.51 -7.50
N ILE A 4 43.56 18.28 -7.44
CA ILE A 4 44.03 17.58 -8.63
C ILE A 4 43.10 16.38 -8.84
N SER A 5 42.22 16.50 -9.84
CA SER A 5 41.46 15.41 -10.39
C SER A 5 42.34 14.54 -11.24
N ILE A 6 42.57 13.29 -10.86
CA ILE A 6 43.26 12.30 -11.69
C ILE A 6 42.27 11.20 -12.09
N ASN A 7 41.71 11.35 -13.28
CA ASN A 7 41.06 10.25 -14.02
C ASN A 7 42.13 9.44 -14.75
N LYS A 8 42.42 8.21 -14.27
CA LYS A 8 42.94 7.12 -15.11
C LYS A 8 42.82 5.77 -14.42
N PRO A 9 42.49 4.68 -15.16
CA PRO A 9 42.43 3.34 -14.60
C PRO A 9 43.84 2.77 -14.38
N CYS A 10 44.00 2.00 -13.30
CA CYS A 10 45.23 1.25 -12.99
C CYS A 10 45.50 0.19 -14.07
N SER A 11 46.49 0.43 -14.95
CA SER A 11 47.18 -0.62 -15.69
C SER A 11 48.67 -0.46 -15.49
N THR A 12 49.23 -1.47 -14.86
CA THR A 12 50.63 -2.03 -14.82
C THR A 12 51.82 -1.28 -15.44
N ILE A 13 52.91 -1.40 -14.65
CA ILE A 13 54.34 -1.55 -15.01
C ILE A 13 55.24 -0.32 -14.88
N GLY A 14 56.09 -0.42 -13.85
CA GLY A 14 57.52 -0.20 -13.89
C GLY A 14 58.04 1.24 -13.92
N LEU A 15 58.48 1.74 -12.75
CA LEU A 15 59.87 2.22 -12.60
C LEU A 15 60.16 2.43 -11.11
N PHE A 16 61.24 1.78 -10.66
CA PHE A 16 61.79 1.87 -9.31
C PHE A 16 62.34 3.27 -9.02
N GLY A 17 62.10 3.72 -7.78
CA GLY A 17 62.90 4.73 -7.12
C GLY A 17 62.38 6.16 -7.30
N VAL A 18 61.59 6.63 -6.31
CA VAL A 18 61.38 7.98 -5.80
C VAL A 18 59.96 8.22 -5.19
N ILE A 19 59.13 7.20 -5.07
CA ILE A 19 57.78 7.33 -4.46
C ILE A 19 57.70 6.75 -3.04
N LEU A 20 58.82 6.55 -2.36
CA LEU A 20 58.84 5.98 -1.00
C LEU A 20 58.71 7.02 0.14
N LEU A 21 58.44 8.29 -0.16
CA LEU A 21 58.33 9.34 0.87
C LEU A 21 57.01 10.08 0.89
N ILE A 22 56.00 9.72 0.09
CA ILE A 22 54.68 10.34 0.11
C ILE A 22 53.57 9.39 0.65
N CYS A 23 53.85 8.10 0.78
CA CYS A 23 52.87 7.12 1.31
C CYS A 23 52.84 6.98 2.82
N ALA A 24 53.59 7.77 3.58
CA ALA A 24 53.68 7.62 5.05
C ALA A 24 52.73 8.53 5.82
N THR A 25 51.86 9.29 5.20
CA THR A 25 50.90 10.20 5.88
C THR A 25 49.45 10.07 5.46
N ILE A 26 49.05 9.10 4.64
CA ILE A 26 47.62 8.84 4.35
C ILE A 26 47.20 7.64 5.21
N ARG A 27 46.66 7.90 6.39
CA ARG A 27 46.09 6.90 7.32
C ARG A 27 44.69 6.42 6.91
N SER A 28 44.23 6.67 5.72
CA SER A 28 42.95 6.18 5.17
C SER A 28 43.16 5.66 3.76
N GLY A 29 43.04 4.35 3.57
CA GLY A 29 43.05 3.74 2.22
C GLY A 29 41.74 4.07 1.51
N GLU A 30 41.74 5.17 0.73
CA GLU A 30 40.60 5.45 -0.17
C GLU A 30 40.76 4.60 -1.45
N CYS A 31 39.74 3.81 -1.78
CA CYS A 31 39.62 3.16 -3.09
C CYS A 31 38.34 3.57 -3.77
N SER A 32 38.43 4.14 -4.96
CA SER A 32 37.26 4.41 -5.79
C SER A 32 36.83 3.12 -6.49
N LEU A 33 35.76 2.50 -6.04
CA LEU A 33 35.22 1.26 -6.61
C LEU A 33 34.59 1.45 -7.98
N PHE A 34 33.95 2.56 -8.17
CA PHE A 34 33.24 2.99 -9.38
C PHE A 34 33.31 4.51 -9.43
N SER A 35 33.03 5.11 -10.57
CA SER A 35 33.16 6.55 -10.76
C SER A 35 32.50 7.42 -9.68
N ASN A 36 31.59 6.84 -8.87
CA ASN A 36 30.73 7.55 -7.94
C ASN A 36 30.61 6.90 -6.56
N THR A 37 31.43 5.88 -6.23
CA THR A 37 31.38 5.20 -4.91
C THR A 37 32.77 5.21 -4.29
N ARG A 38 32.86 5.70 -3.06
CA ARG A 38 34.07 5.66 -2.24
C ARG A 38 33.91 4.65 -1.12
N VAL A 39 34.92 3.81 -0.91
CA VAL A 39 35.01 2.92 0.24
C VAL A 39 36.24 3.31 1.03
N TYR A 40 36.06 3.58 2.30
CA TYR A 40 37.18 3.93 3.18
C TYR A 40 36.92 3.41 4.60
N TYR A 41 38.00 3.30 5.35
CA TYR A 41 37.98 2.83 6.73
C TYR A 41 38.37 3.98 7.67
N GLU A 42 37.52 4.21 8.68
CA GLU A 42 37.76 5.24 9.69
C GLU A 42 37.25 4.79 11.05
N GLN A 43 38.10 4.85 12.07
CA GLN A 43 37.74 4.57 13.47
C GLN A 43 37.02 3.22 13.72
N GLY A 44 37.42 2.17 13.05
CA GLY A 44 36.81 0.85 13.24
C GLY A 44 35.57 0.58 12.37
N VAL A 45 35.21 1.51 11.51
CA VAL A 45 34.00 1.43 10.66
C VAL A 45 34.40 1.49 9.19
N VAL A 46 33.83 0.61 8.37
CA VAL A 46 33.92 0.72 6.90
C VAL A 46 32.79 1.61 6.41
N LYS A 47 33.14 2.66 5.69
CA LYS A 47 32.20 3.64 5.15
C LYS A 47 32.08 3.49 3.64
N LEU A 48 30.84 3.46 3.17
CA LEU A 48 30.46 3.45 1.78
C LEU A 48 29.77 4.76 1.46
N ASP A 49 30.44 5.65 0.74
CA ASP A 49 29.85 6.92 0.29
C ASP A 49 29.51 6.80 -1.20
N MET A 50 28.21 6.87 -1.53
CA MET A 50 27.72 6.88 -2.90
C MET A 50 27.32 8.30 -3.27
N ILE A 51 28.03 8.88 -4.26
CA ILE A 51 27.88 10.26 -4.69
C ILE A 51 27.04 10.32 -5.96
N ASP A 52 25.95 11.06 -5.94
CA ASP A 52 25.14 11.33 -7.14
C ASP A 52 25.82 12.40 -8.00
N LEU A 53 26.18 12.06 -9.23
CA LEU A 53 26.60 13.02 -10.25
C LEU A 53 25.51 13.09 -11.33
N PRO A 54 25.05 14.27 -11.76
CA PRO A 54 25.66 15.59 -11.60
C PRO A 54 24.83 16.53 -10.70
N ASP A 55 24.62 16.20 -9.42
CA ASP A 55 24.00 17.14 -8.47
C ASP A 55 25.08 18.16 -8.04
N PRO A 56 24.81 19.48 -8.10
CA PRO A 56 25.78 20.51 -7.71
C PRO A 56 26.15 20.51 -6.22
N ASP A 57 25.37 19.85 -5.36
CA ASP A 57 25.66 19.74 -3.92
C ASP A 57 25.15 18.37 -3.38
N PRO A 58 25.72 17.24 -3.86
CA PRO A 58 25.22 15.93 -3.50
C PRO A 58 25.64 15.58 -2.06
N GLU A 59 24.70 15.53 -1.13
CA GLU A 59 24.92 14.76 0.07
C GLU A 59 25.08 13.28 -0.31
N PRO A 60 26.25 12.65 -0.02
CA PRO A 60 26.44 11.26 -0.38
C PRO A 60 25.46 10.37 0.41
N PHE A 61 24.89 9.36 -0.26
CA PHE A 61 24.17 8.30 0.42
C PHE A 61 25.19 7.44 1.17
N LYS A 62 25.15 7.47 2.50
CA LYS A 62 26.17 6.89 3.37
C LYS A 62 25.69 5.62 4.04
N ILE A 63 26.50 4.57 3.94
CA ILE A 63 26.31 3.33 4.69
C ILE A 63 27.58 3.08 5.51
N GLU A 64 27.42 2.90 6.81
CA GLU A 64 28.48 2.51 7.74
C GLU A 64 28.34 1.05 8.11
N LEU A 65 29.37 0.24 7.87
CA LEU A 65 29.43 -1.16 8.27
C LEU A 65 30.29 -1.28 9.54
N SER A 66 29.69 -1.78 10.61
CA SER A 66 30.33 -1.91 11.91
C SER A 66 30.14 -3.29 12.52
N MET A 67 30.94 -3.58 13.55
CA MET A 67 30.84 -4.76 14.39
C MET A 67 31.02 -4.42 15.86
N GLU A 68 30.48 -5.25 16.73
CA GLU A 68 30.73 -5.17 18.16
C GLU A 68 32.21 -5.55 18.47
N GLN A 69 32.96 -4.59 18.98
CA GLN A 69 34.38 -4.57 19.36
C GLN A 69 35.35 -4.19 18.23
N PRO A 70 35.89 -2.97 18.29
CA PRO A 70 36.83 -2.47 17.30
C PRO A 70 38.28 -2.70 17.73
N SER A 71 38.79 -3.89 17.59
CA SER A 71 40.23 -4.10 17.52
C SER A 71 40.58 -4.46 16.06
N LEU A 72 40.39 -3.49 15.17
CA LEU A 72 40.61 -3.74 13.74
C LEU A 72 41.93 -3.12 13.33
N GLU A 73 43.00 -3.91 13.39
CA GLU A 73 44.15 -3.66 12.53
C GLU A 73 43.77 -3.99 11.08
N PHE A 74 43.87 -3.00 10.22
CA PHE A 74 43.53 -3.12 8.81
C PHE A 74 44.66 -3.88 8.08
N TYR A 75 44.33 -5.04 7.55
CA TYR A 75 45.17 -5.73 6.56
C TYR A 75 44.44 -5.67 5.22
N SER A 76 44.83 -4.72 4.37
CA SER A 76 44.40 -4.69 2.99
C SER A 76 45.13 -5.79 2.23
N SER A 77 44.45 -6.86 1.87
CA SER A 77 44.96 -7.76 0.84
C SER A 77 44.37 -7.34 -0.50
N SER A 78 45.18 -6.78 -1.37
CA SER A 78 44.82 -6.45 -2.76
C SER A 78 44.47 -7.69 -3.60
N ASN A 79 44.49 -8.90 -3.02
CA ASN A 79 44.38 -10.19 -3.71
C ASN A 79 43.18 -11.05 -3.26
N CYS A 80 42.21 -10.50 -2.55
CA CYS A 80 41.00 -11.21 -2.14
C CYS A 80 40.11 -11.61 -3.34
N SER A 81 40.15 -10.85 -4.44
CA SER A 81 39.53 -11.21 -5.71
C SER A 81 40.35 -10.69 -6.88
N SER A 82 40.49 -11.51 -7.91
CA SER A 82 41.14 -11.15 -9.17
C SER A 82 40.17 -10.55 -10.19
N LYS A 83 38.86 -10.43 -9.86
CA LYS A 83 37.87 -9.95 -10.80
C LYS A 83 37.71 -8.42 -10.74
N PRO A 84 37.71 -7.73 -11.89
CA PRO A 84 37.62 -6.27 -11.93
C PRO A 84 36.26 -5.71 -11.44
N THR A 85 35.25 -6.58 -11.28
CA THR A 85 33.92 -6.24 -10.76
C THR A 85 33.78 -6.46 -9.26
N GLU A 86 34.84 -6.92 -8.58
CA GLU A 86 34.83 -7.22 -7.16
C GLU A 86 35.84 -6.35 -6.41
N HIS A 87 35.42 -5.85 -5.26
CA HIS A 87 36.30 -5.23 -4.29
C HIS A 87 36.24 -6.02 -2.99
N CYS A 88 37.37 -6.42 -2.48
CA CYS A 88 37.49 -7.29 -1.34
C CYS A 88 38.42 -6.66 -0.28
N LEU A 89 37.95 -6.60 0.95
CA LEU A 89 38.73 -6.21 2.13
C LEU A 89 38.68 -7.35 3.14
N ASP A 90 39.88 -7.91 3.44
CA ASP A 90 40.01 -8.91 4.49
C ASP A 90 40.49 -8.25 5.81
N PHE A 91 39.83 -8.60 6.88
CA PHE A 91 40.16 -8.26 8.25
C PHE A 91 40.42 -9.54 9.03
N PRO A 92 41.08 -9.53 10.18
CA PRO A 92 41.39 -10.75 10.94
C PRO A 92 40.19 -11.65 11.25
N GLU A 93 39.02 -11.04 11.51
CA GLU A 93 37.77 -11.76 11.84
C GLU A 93 36.63 -11.49 10.87
N HIS A 94 36.89 -10.84 9.72
CA HIS A 94 35.82 -10.41 8.81
C HIS A 94 36.31 -10.32 7.39
N ARG A 95 35.32 -10.37 6.47
CA ARG A 95 35.50 -10.08 5.07
C ARG A 95 34.40 -9.18 4.57
N LEU A 96 34.76 -8.12 3.87
CA LEU A 96 33.86 -7.34 3.05
C LEU A 96 34.13 -7.67 1.57
N LEU A 97 33.09 -8.12 0.88
CA LEU A 97 33.11 -8.31 -0.56
C LEU A 97 31.99 -7.44 -1.17
N ILE A 98 32.37 -6.52 -2.03
CA ILE A 98 31.43 -5.73 -2.82
C ILE A 98 31.55 -6.18 -4.27
N THR A 99 30.45 -6.65 -4.84
CA THR A 99 30.37 -7.12 -6.22
C THR A 99 29.46 -6.22 -7.02
N ARG A 100 29.97 -5.64 -8.10
CA ARG A 100 29.15 -4.90 -9.06
C ARG A 100 28.32 -5.89 -9.88
N THR A 101 27.01 -5.84 -9.74
CA THR A 101 26.08 -6.73 -10.47
C THR A 101 25.53 -6.08 -11.73
N SER A 102 25.52 -4.75 -11.78
CA SER A 102 25.17 -3.95 -12.97
C SER A 102 25.78 -2.56 -12.88
N ASP A 103 25.52 -1.71 -13.87
CA ASP A 103 25.95 -0.31 -13.82
C ASP A 103 25.25 0.52 -12.72
N ARG A 104 24.22 -0.03 -12.11
CA ARG A 104 23.38 0.65 -11.13
C ARG A 104 23.27 -0.07 -9.79
N CYS A 105 23.81 -1.28 -9.68
CA CYS A 105 23.63 -2.15 -8.52
C CYS A 105 24.94 -2.78 -8.06
N PHE A 106 25.09 -2.87 -6.75
CA PHE A 106 26.12 -3.66 -6.09
C PHE A 106 25.52 -4.63 -5.11
N ASN A 107 26.14 -5.79 -4.96
CA ASN A 107 25.95 -6.69 -3.84
C ASN A 107 27.02 -6.42 -2.80
N VAL A 108 26.63 -6.24 -1.54
CA VAL A 108 27.51 -6.05 -0.39
C VAL A 108 27.37 -7.27 0.50
N ASN A 109 28.44 -8.06 0.62
CA ASN A 109 28.55 -9.16 1.57
C ASN A 109 29.56 -8.78 2.64
N PHE A 110 29.07 -8.60 3.88
CA PHE A 110 29.93 -8.39 5.04
C PHE A 110 29.78 -9.59 5.96
N SER A 111 30.82 -10.40 6.09
CA SER A 111 30.77 -11.72 6.73
C SER A 111 31.84 -11.88 7.80
N SER A 112 31.52 -12.69 8.83
CA SER A 112 32.41 -13.07 9.90
C SER A 112 32.44 -14.60 10.05
N PRO A 113 33.62 -15.21 10.26
CA PRO A 113 33.74 -16.62 10.59
C PRO A 113 33.21 -16.96 11.99
N VAL A 114 32.96 -15.94 12.81
CA VAL A 114 32.42 -16.09 14.16
C VAL A 114 31.01 -15.50 14.24
N ASN A 115 30.21 -15.98 15.18
CA ASN A 115 28.83 -15.51 15.36
C ASN A 115 28.81 -14.20 16.16
N LYS A 116 29.32 -13.09 15.54
CA LYS A 116 29.22 -11.73 16.09
C LYS A 116 28.18 -10.93 15.30
N PRO A 117 27.41 -10.03 15.94
CA PRO A 117 26.53 -9.09 15.23
C PRO A 117 27.27 -8.23 14.22
N ILE A 118 26.67 -8.04 13.05
CA ILE A 118 27.18 -7.21 11.96
C ILE A 118 26.10 -6.20 11.61
N THR A 119 26.40 -4.92 11.64
CA THR A 119 25.43 -3.84 11.42
C THR A 119 25.82 -2.98 10.22
N ALA A 120 24.85 -2.70 9.37
CA ALA A 120 24.89 -1.64 8.37
C ALA A 120 23.98 -0.50 8.85
N THR A 121 24.57 0.67 9.10
CA THR A 121 23.84 1.89 9.46
C THR A 121 23.74 2.78 8.23
N ILE A 122 22.52 3.03 7.78
CA ILE A 122 22.19 3.88 6.65
C ILE A 122 21.87 5.27 7.18
N HIS A 123 22.64 6.27 6.78
CA HIS A 123 22.41 7.67 7.11
C HIS A 123 21.48 8.32 6.11
N LEU A 124 20.30 8.73 6.55
CA LEU A 124 19.24 9.22 5.67
C LEU A 124 19.41 10.70 5.30
N GLY A 125 20.13 11.52 6.11
CA GLY A 125 20.23 12.96 5.84
C GLY A 125 18.85 13.60 5.64
N GLN A 126 18.62 14.18 4.48
CA GLN A 126 17.33 14.78 4.09
C GLN A 126 16.41 13.81 3.31
N LEU A 127 16.85 12.57 3.09
CA LEU A 127 16.10 11.60 2.31
C LEU A 127 14.91 11.05 3.10
N HIS A 128 13.84 10.75 2.39
CA HIS A 128 12.71 9.99 2.88
C HIS A 128 12.86 8.52 2.54
N VAL A 129 12.29 7.65 3.37
CA VAL A 129 12.35 6.20 3.20
C VAL A 129 10.95 5.61 3.18
N TYR A 130 10.76 4.63 2.31
CA TYR A 130 9.55 3.85 2.11
C TYR A 130 9.90 2.35 2.16
N GLY A 131 8.94 1.47 2.44
CA GLY A 131 9.17 0.03 2.49
C GLY A 131 9.41 -0.52 3.90
N GLY A 132 9.95 -1.72 4.02
CA GLY A 132 10.16 -2.42 5.29
C GLY A 132 8.94 -3.22 5.73
N ALA A 133 8.19 -2.74 6.71
CA ALA A 133 7.08 -3.48 7.32
C ALA A 133 5.84 -2.63 7.54
N GLU A 134 4.72 -3.31 7.80
CA GLU A 134 3.54 -2.73 8.43
C GLU A 134 3.82 -2.41 9.90
N HIS A 135 3.19 -1.37 10.45
CA HIS A 135 3.33 -0.94 11.84
C HIS A 135 1.99 -0.50 12.43
N ALA A 136 1.84 -0.63 13.74
CA ALA A 136 0.66 -0.11 14.47
C ALA A 136 0.54 1.41 14.33
N GLU A 137 1.64 2.13 14.59
CA GLU A 137 1.76 3.55 14.30
C GLU A 137 2.28 3.72 12.88
N MET A 138 1.36 3.68 11.91
CA MET A 138 1.74 3.78 10.51
C MET A 138 1.82 5.24 10.08
N GLN A 139 3.03 5.69 9.74
CA GLN A 139 3.29 7.01 9.19
C GLN A 139 3.97 6.89 7.82
N TRP A 140 3.83 7.90 6.99
CA TRP A 140 4.42 7.98 5.67
C TRP A 140 5.10 9.34 5.44
N PRO A 141 6.32 9.40 4.94
CA PRO A 141 7.29 8.29 4.81
C PRO A 141 7.62 7.60 6.13
N ILE A 142 8.16 6.37 6.09
CA ILE A 142 8.42 5.57 7.29
C ILE A 142 9.57 6.09 8.17
N ASP A 143 10.40 7.00 7.66
CA ASP A 143 11.45 7.67 8.44
C ASP A 143 10.92 8.59 9.56
N LYS A 144 9.59 8.70 9.67
CA LYS A 144 8.89 9.34 10.80
C LYS A 144 8.60 8.37 11.96
N ILE A 145 8.72 7.04 11.73
CA ILE A 145 8.40 6.01 12.73
C ILE A 145 9.67 5.66 13.49
N HIS A 146 9.64 5.80 14.84
CA HIS A 146 10.72 5.33 15.69
C HIS A 146 10.45 3.91 16.17
N TYR A 147 11.39 3.00 15.95
CA TYR A 147 11.34 1.66 16.54
C TYR A 147 12.72 1.17 16.95
N VAL A 148 12.75 0.53 18.11
CA VAL A 148 13.95 -0.09 18.65
C VAL A 148 14.30 -1.34 17.85
N GLU A 149 15.56 -1.76 17.94
CA GLU A 149 16.03 -2.96 17.25
C GLU A 149 15.22 -4.21 17.64
N HIS A 150 14.67 -4.87 16.64
CA HIS A 150 13.92 -6.11 16.81
C HIS A 150 14.13 -7.03 15.61
N ALA A 151 13.85 -8.33 15.80
CA ALA A 151 13.92 -9.30 14.71
C ALA A 151 12.91 -8.96 13.61
N PHE A 152 13.39 -8.87 12.37
CA PHE A 152 12.59 -8.47 11.22
C PHE A 152 11.85 -9.66 10.62
N VAL A 153 10.82 -10.11 11.34
CA VAL A 153 9.96 -11.25 11.01
C VAL A 153 8.50 -10.85 11.11
N THR A 154 7.60 -11.63 10.51
CA THR A 154 6.16 -11.41 10.72
C THR A 154 5.80 -11.68 12.17
N THR A 155 5.15 -10.72 12.83
CA THR A 155 4.85 -10.75 14.26
C THR A 155 3.59 -9.98 14.60
N THR A 156 2.80 -10.51 15.53
CA THR A 156 1.65 -9.81 16.10
C THR A 156 2.06 -8.75 17.12
N TYR A 157 3.16 -8.96 17.83
CA TYR A 157 3.63 -8.05 18.88
C TYR A 157 3.93 -6.64 18.38
N TYR A 158 4.56 -6.53 17.19
CA TYR A 158 4.85 -5.24 16.54
C TYR A 158 3.83 -4.84 15.48
N TYR A 159 2.72 -5.57 15.34
CA TYR A 159 1.74 -5.39 14.25
C TYR A 159 2.37 -5.46 12.86
N GLN A 160 3.30 -6.40 12.66
CA GLN A 160 4.05 -6.59 11.43
C GLN A 160 3.65 -7.90 10.74
N ALA A 161 2.43 -7.99 10.25
CA ALA A 161 1.98 -9.16 9.49
C ALA A 161 2.54 -9.18 8.05
N ILE A 162 2.87 -8.00 7.52
CA ILE A 162 3.43 -7.81 6.17
C ILE A 162 4.83 -7.21 6.32
N VAL A 163 5.84 -7.94 5.85
CA VAL A 163 7.26 -7.61 6.07
C VAL A 163 8.06 -7.93 4.82
N GLU A 164 8.81 -6.96 4.28
CA GLU A 164 9.78 -7.18 3.21
C GLU A 164 11.11 -6.51 3.53
N PRO A 165 12.25 -7.18 3.37
CA PRO A 165 13.56 -6.62 3.66
C PRO A 165 14.02 -5.65 2.56
N TYR A 166 13.14 -4.71 2.22
CA TYR A 166 13.26 -3.76 1.12
C TYR A 166 12.98 -2.33 1.57
N TRP A 167 13.90 -1.42 1.31
CA TRP A 167 13.77 0.01 1.62
C TRP A 167 14.13 0.84 0.40
N LEU A 168 13.23 1.75 0.03
CA LEU A 168 13.33 2.67 -1.09
C LEU A 168 13.52 4.09 -0.56
N THR A 169 14.45 4.87 -1.12
CA THR A 169 14.67 6.27 -0.76
C THR A 169 14.05 7.23 -1.77
N SER A 170 13.73 8.44 -1.32
CA SER A 170 13.12 9.49 -2.14
C SER A 170 13.97 9.96 -3.32
N ASN A 171 15.29 9.73 -3.31
CA ASN A 171 16.19 10.04 -4.43
C ASN A 171 16.50 8.84 -5.32
N GLY A 172 15.83 7.68 -5.12
CA GLY A 172 15.94 6.52 -5.99
C GLY A 172 17.04 5.52 -5.66
N TYR A 173 17.62 5.54 -4.45
CA TYR A 173 18.30 4.37 -3.92
C TYR A 173 17.29 3.36 -3.41
N TYR A 174 17.62 2.08 -3.51
CA TYR A 174 16.97 1.07 -2.70
C TYR A 174 17.98 0.08 -2.14
N ILE A 175 17.62 -0.51 -0.99
CA ILE A 175 18.33 -1.59 -0.33
C ILE A 175 17.40 -2.79 -0.25
N TYR A 176 17.91 -3.97 -0.59
CA TYR A 176 17.23 -5.24 -0.41
C TYR A 176 18.16 -6.21 0.30
N VAL A 177 17.78 -6.66 1.50
CA VAL A 177 18.56 -7.62 2.28
C VAL A 177 18.21 -9.04 1.89
N ASP A 178 19.22 -9.90 1.70
CA ASP A 178 19.02 -11.30 1.33
C ASP A 178 18.23 -12.04 2.41
N GLU A 179 17.37 -12.94 1.97
CA GLU A 179 16.48 -13.70 2.87
C GLU A 179 17.23 -14.62 3.85
N SER A 180 18.49 -14.96 3.55
CA SER A 180 19.35 -15.79 4.41
C SER A 180 19.88 -15.04 5.63
N VAL A 181 19.76 -13.72 5.66
CA VAL A 181 20.27 -12.89 6.76
C VAL A 181 19.35 -13.01 7.98
N PRO A 182 19.89 -13.33 9.17
CA PRO A 182 19.14 -13.27 10.43
C PRO A 182 18.98 -11.80 10.87
N LEU A 183 18.05 -11.11 10.20
CA LEU A 183 17.92 -9.66 10.18
C LEU A 183 17.20 -9.11 11.41
N PHE A 184 17.81 -8.12 12.05
CA PHE A 184 17.21 -7.20 13.01
C PHE A 184 17.24 -5.79 12.43
N VAL A 185 16.23 -4.98 12.74
CA VAL A 185 16.07 -3.64 12.17
C VAL A 185 15.73 -2.63 13.25
N ALA A 186 16.32 -1.43 13.16
CA ALA A 186 15.96 -0.29 13.97
C ALA A 186 15.85 0.98 13.12
N MET A 187 14.97 1.90 13.51
CA MET A 187 14.86 3.24 12.92
C MET A 187 14.97 4.29 14.03
N GLU A 188 16.00 5.12 13.97
CA GLU A 188 16.20 6.22 14.89
C GLU A 188 15.89 7.57 14.24
N VAL A 189 14.68 8.08 14.48
CA VAL A 189 14.18 9.32 13.86
C VAL A 189 15.10 10.51 14.16
N ASN A 190 15.55 10.65 15.41
CA ASN A 190 16.40 11.78 15.83
C ASN A 190 17.79 11.76 15.19
N LYS A 191 18.34 10.57 14.94
CA LYS A 191 19.64 10.40 14.26
C LYS A 191 19.50 10.30 12.75
N ARG A 192 18.27 10.18 12.25
CA ARG A 192 18.00 9.96 10.83
C ARG A 192 18.76 8.74 10.29
N THR A 193 18.67 7.60 11.01
CA THR A 193 19.36 6.36 10.64
C THR A 193 18.42 5.17 10.59
N LEU A 194 18.64 4.32 9.60
CA LEU A 194 18.10 2.97 9.50
C LEU A 194 19.25 1.99 9.74
N SER A 195 19.12 1.13 10.75
CA SER A 195 20.12 0.11 11.07
C SER A 195 19.63 -1.27 10.69
N LEU A 196 20.47 -2.02 9.96
CA LEU A 196 20.25 -3.39 9.51
C LEU A 196 21.30 -4.27 10.16
N THR A 197 20.92 -5.10 11.12
CA THR A 197 21.85 -5.93 11.88
C THR A 197 21.63 -7.40 11.60
N ALA A 198 22.66 -8.10 11.12
CA ALA A 198 22.68 -9.55 11.10
C ALA A 198 23.05 -10.05 12.51
N ARG A 199 22.12 -10.77 13.17
CA ARG A 199 22.31 -11.29 14.53
C ARG A 199 21.65 -12.65 14.68
N ARG A 200 22.40 -13.63 15.15
CA ARG A 200 21.89 -15.00 15.38
C ARG A 200 21.39 -15.15 16.81
N GLU A 201 20.26 -14.52 17.07
CA GLU A 201 19.49 -14.62 18.31
C GLU A 201 18.05 -15.01 17.98
N LEU A 202 17.26 -15.41 18.97
CA LEU A 202 15.85 -15.74 18.74
C LEU A 202 15.13 -14.64 17.97
N PRO A 203 14.33 -14.98 16.97
CA PRO A 203 13.82 -16.32 16.60
C PRO A 203 14.73 -17.15 15.69
N TYR A 204 15.91 -16.64 15.32
CA TYR A 204 16.86 -17.34 14.47
C TYR A 204 17.69 -18.37 15.26
N VAL A 205 18.28 -19.32 14.54
CA VAL A 205 19.08 -20.40 15.13
C VAL A 205 20.47 -19.88 15.54
N LYS A 206 20.88 -20.17 16.78
CA LYS A 206 22.17 -19.72 17.36
C LYS A 206 23.37 -20.57 16.96
N THR A 207 23.18 -21.79 16.47
CA THR A 207 24.22 -22.81 16.33
C THR A 207 25.16 -22.64 15.13
N ALA A 208 24.92 -21.68 14.25
CA ALA A 208 25.81 -21.43 13.14
C ALA A 208 27.09 -20.72 13.61
N SER A 209 28.25 -21.20 13.11
CA SER A 209 29.57 -20.63 13.43
C SER A 209 29.87 -19.33 12.68
N LYS A 210 29.11 -19.06 11.60
CA LYS A 210 29.33 -17.90 10.72
C LYS A 210 28.14 -16.95 10.79
N ASN A 211 28.41 -15.68 10.58
CA ASN A 211 27.38 -14.68 10.40
C ASN A 211 27.67 -13.83 9.15
N SER A 212 26.66 -13.40 8.42
CA SER A 212 26.81 -12.50 7.29
C SER A 212 25.64 -11.55 7.16
N LEU A 213 25.94 -10.34 6.70
CA LEU A 213 24.98 -9.36 6.27
C LEU A 213 25.17 -9.19 4.76
N ASP A 214 24.22 -9.72 4.01
CA ASP A 214 24.15 -9.70 2.56
C ASP A 214 23.03 -8.80 2.11
N PHE A 215 23.34 -7.77 1.30
CA PHE A 215 22.34 -6.89 0.75
C PHE A 215 22.75 -6.30 -0.59
N VAL A 216 21.74 -5.97 -1.40
CA VAL A 216 21.90 -5.26 -2.66
C VAL A 216 21.59 -3.79 -2.46
N VAL A 217 22.41 -2.91 -3.03
CA VAL A 217 22.13 -1.48 -3.14
C VAL A 217 22.07 -1.11 -4.61
N CYS A 218 21.00 -0.44 -5.02
CA CYS A 218 20.85 0.04 -6.38
C CYS A 218 20.46 1.52 -6.41
N LYS A 219 20.88 2.22 -7.48
CA LYS A 219 20.55 3.65 -7.70
C LYS A 219 19.92 3.86 -9.06
N PHE A 220 18.80 4.56 -9.05
CA PHE A 220 18.08 5.00 -10.24
C PHE A 220 17.79 6.50 -10.17
N GLN A 221 17.32 7.06 -11.27
CA GLN A 221 17.11 8.50 -11.41
C GLN A 221 16.01 9.07 -10.46
N ASN A 222 15.10 8.24 -9.97
CA ASN A 222 14.03 8.63 -9.05
C ASN A 222 13.39 7.38 -8.41
N PRO A 223 12.58 7.54 -7.35
CA PRO A 223 11.98 6.42 -6.63
C PRO A 223 11.03 5.56 -7.50
N ARG A 224 10.34 6.13 -8.49
CA ARG A 224 9.46 5.37 -9.38
C ARG A 224 10.22 4.34 -10.21
N VAL A 225 11.33 4.76 -10.83
CA VAL A 225 12.17 3.87 -11.66
C VAL A 225 12.85 2.81 -10.80
N ALA A 226 13.33 3.21 -9.62
CA ALA A 226 13.92 2.30 -8.63
C ALA A 226 12.92 1.22 -8.20
N GLN A 227 11.69 1.61 -7.87
CA GLN A 227 10.60 0.71 -7.48
C GLN A 227 10.27 -0.30 -8.59
N LEU A 228 10.09 0.17 -9.81
CA LEU A 228 9.79 -0.72 -10.95
C LEU A 228 10.92 -1.71 -11.20
N HIS A 229 12.17 -1.30 -11.05
CA HIS A 229 13.31 -2.22 -11.14
C HIS A 229 13.27 -3.26 -10.02
N ALA A 230 13.09 -2.85 -8.76
CA ALA A 230 13.05 -3.76 -7.62
C ALA A 230 11.93 -4.80 -7.74
N VAL A 231 10.73 -4.39 -8.15
CA VAL A 231 9.59 -5.32 -8.36
C VAL A 231 9.88 -6.33 -9.47
N ASN A 232 10.50 -5.90 -10.56
CA ASN A 232 10.76 -6.79 -11.70
C ASN A 232 11.98 -7.70 -11.51
N THR A 233 12.87 -7.41 -10.55
CA THR A 233 14.12 -8.18 -10.36
C THR A 233 14.23 -8.90 -9.01
N LEU A 234 13.63 -8.36 -7.94
CA LEU A 234 13.83 -8.84 -6.58
C LEU A 234 12.52 -9.24 -5.88
N LEU A 235 11.58 -8.30 -5.75
CA LEU A 235 10.33 -8.52 -5.01
C LEU A 235 9.39 -9.50 -5.74
N GLY A 236 9.35 -9.42 -7.06
CA GLY A 236 8.42 -10.18 -7.87
C GLY A 236 7.06 -9.47 -8.02
N LYS A 237 6.22 -10.03 -8.87
CA LYS A 237 4.88 -9.54 -9.18
C LYS A 237 3.90 -10.69 -9.32
N PRO A 238 2.58 -10.44 -9.15
CA PRO A 238 1.57 -11.48 -9.22
C PRO A 238 1.55 -12.18 -10.58
N ALA A 239 1.28 -13.50 -10.56
CA ALA A 239 1.14 -14.28 -11.79
C ALA A 239 -0.20 -14.01 -12.52
N ASP A 240 -1.21 -13.54 -11.78
CA ASP A 240 -2.55 -13.22 -12.27
C ASP A 240 -3.25 -12.30 -11.26
N ILE A 241 -4.46 -11.85 -11.54
CA ILE A 241 -5.29 -11.11 -10.57
C ILE A 241 -6.15 -12.06 -9.72
N PRO A 242 -6.51 -11.68 -8.48
CA PRO A 242 -7.47 -12.42 -7.67
C PRO A 242 -8.90 -12.36 -8.24
N ASP A 243 -9.85 -12.97 -7.55
CA ASP A 243 -11.25 -13.01 -7.98
C ASP A 243 -11.87 -11.59 -8.04
N THR A 244 -12.40 -11.24 -9.20
CA THR A 244 -12.93 -9.89 -9.47
C THR A 244 -14.28 -9.61 -8.81
N PHE A 245 -14.96 -10.61 -8.28
CA PHE A 245 -16.23 -10.41 -7.58
C PHE A 245 -16.05 -9.57 -6.32
N ARG A 246 -14.97 -9.81 -5.56
CA ARG A 246 -14.62 -9.02 -4.35
C ARG A 246 -14.20 -7.58 -4.65
N ILE A 247 -13.83 -7.29 -5.90
CA ILE A 247 -13.52 -5.93 -6.34
C ILE A 247 -14.81 -5.17 -6.64
N ARG A 248 -15.82 -5.85 -7.21
CA ARG A 248 -17.09 -5.24 -7.60
C ARG A 248 -18.09 -5.11 -6.46
N HIS A 249 -18.05 -6.05 -5.53
CA HIS A 249 -19.06 -6.19 -4.50
C HIS A 249 -18.42 -6.23 -3.11
N PRO A 250 -19.04 -5.59 -2.10
CA PRO A 250 -18.53 -5.60 -0.74
C PRO A 250 -18.42 -7.01 -0.12
N ILE A 251 -17.50 -7.14 0.81
CA ILE A 251 -17.44 -8.24 1.77
C ILE A 251 -18.22 -7.78 3.02
N TRP A 252 -19.08 -8.65 3.54
CA TRP A 252 -19.87 -8.46 4.73
C TRP A 252 -19.44 -9.48 5.77
N SER A 253 -18.55 -9.09 6.68
CA SER A 253 -17.99 -9.98 7.71
C SER A 253 -18.85 -9.95 8.95
N THR A 254 -19.04 -11.10 9.58
CA THR A 254 -19.78 -11.20 10.85
C THR A 254 -18.96 -10.75 12.05
N TRP A 255 -17.65 -10.50 11.89
CA TRP A 255 -16.70 -10.31 13.00
C TRP A 255 -17.05 -9.18 13.95
N VAL A 256 -17.08 -7.94 13.49
CA VAL A 256 -17.24 -6.79 14.40
C VAL A 256 -18.63 -6.75 15.03
N LYS A 257 -19.64 -7.14 14.25
CA LYS A 257 -21.03 -7.11 14.71
C LYS A 257 -21.32 -8.16 15.78
N PHE A 258 -20.79 -9.36 15.64
CA PHE A 258 -21.18 -10.50 16.48
C PHE A 258 -20.07 -11.06 17.35
N LYS A 259 -18.79 -10.89 16.95
CA LYS A 259 -17.65 -11.49 17.67
C LYS A 259 -17.92 -12.97 17.97
N ASP A 260 -17.69 -13.39 19.21
CA ASP A 260 -17.86 -14.76 19.66
C ASP A 260 -19.33 -15.24 19.74
N SER A 261 -20.30 -14.31 19.59
CA SER A 261 -21.71 -14.65 19.67
C SER A 261 -22.32 -15.12 18.34
N ILE A 262 -21.53 -15.26 17.28
CA ILE A 262 -22.02 -15.73 15.97
C ILE A 262 -22.65 -17.12 16.07
N ASP A 263 -23.78 -17.29 15.39
CA ASP A 263 -24.49 -18.55 15.19
C ASP A 263 -25.26 -18.53 13.86
N GLU A 264 -25.91 -19.64 13.50
CA GLU A 264 -26.64 -19.76 12.23
C GLU A 264 -27.76 -18.75 12.09
N ASN A 265 -28.53 -18.46 13.17
CA ASN A 265 -29.63 -17.52 13.14
C ASN A 265 -29.15 -16.09 12.90
N ARG A 266 -28.04 -15.70 13.56
CA ARG A 266 -27.42 -14.38 13.37
C ARG A 266 -26.81 -14.23 11.97
N ALA A 267 -26.15 -15.27 11.47
CA ALA A 267 -25.60 -15.26 10.11
C ALA A 267 -26.70 -15.11 9.06
N MET A 268 -27.82 -15.83 9.21
CA MET A 268 -28.98 -15.75 8.34
C MET A 268 -29.66 -14.38 8.41
N ALA A 269 -29.92 -13.87 9.62
CA ALA A 269 -30.55 -12.58 9.82
C ALA A 269 -29.67 -11.45 9.24
N TYR A 270 -28.36 -11.52 9.43
CA TYR A 270 -27.40 -10.58 8.88
C TYR A 270 -27.44 -10.53 7.33
N ALA A 271 -27.36 -11.69 6.71
CA ALA A 271 -27.44 -11.79 5.25
C ALA A 271 -28.79 -11.28 4.72
N LYS A 272 -29.90 -11.64 5.39
CA LYS A 272 -31.24 -11.19 5.01
C LYS A 272 -31.38 -9.66 5.12
N GLU A 273 -30.90 -9.06 6.20
CA GLU A 273 -30.94 -7.61 6.43
C GLU A 273 -30.19 -6.85 5.34
N ILE A 274 -29.01 -7.35 4.91
CA ILE A 274 -28.21 -6.78 3.83
C ILE A 274 -28.92 -6.93 2.49
N PHE A 275 -29.53 -8.10 2.23
CA PHE A 275 -30.29 -8.36 1.03
C PHE A 275 -31.52 -7.45 0.92
N ASP A 276 -32.29 -7.30 2.00
CA ASP A 276 -33.50 -6.46 2.05
C ASP A 276 -33.16 -4.97 1.77
N ARG A 277 -31.94 -4.54 2.02
CA ARG A 277 -31.42 -3.19 1.68
C ARG A 277 -30.86 -3.09 0.26
N GLY A 278 -30.99 -4.14 -0.56
CA GLY A 278 -30.61 -4.14 -1.96
C GLY A 278 -29.10 -4.27 -2.22
N TYR A 279 -28.34 -4.77 -1.26
CA TYR A 279 -26.93 -5.10 -1.45
C TYR A 279 -26.74 -6.55 -1.87
N THR A 280 -25.60 -6.81 -2.52
CA THR A 280 -25.07 -8.13 -2.80
C THR A 280 -23.61 -8.18 -2.36
N GLY A 281 -22.95 -9.32 -2.52
CA GLY A 281 -21.54 -9.44 -2.20
C GLY A 281 -21.20 -10.81 -1.61
N GLN A 282 -20.31 -10.80 -0.64
CA GLN A 282 -19.82 -12.00 0.00
C GLN A 282 -20.08 -11.92 1.50
N ILE A 283 -20.83 -12.87 2.03
CA ILE A 283 -20.98 -13.04 3.49
C ILE A 283 -19.78 -13.84 3.99
N GLU A 284 -19.09 -13.27 4.96
CA GLU A 284 -17.93 -13.88 5.61
C GLU A 284 -18.32 -14.28 7.03
N ILE A 285 -18.50 -15.61 7.25
CA ILE A 285 -18.68 -16.17 8.59
C ILE A 285 -17.30 -16.25 9.22
N ASP A 286 -17.07 -15.37 10.17
CA ASP A 286 -15.78 -15.14 10.82
C ASP A 286 -15.54 -16.10 11.98
N ASP A 287 -14.61 -15.80 12.84
CA ASP A 287 -14.13 -16.59 13.99
C ASP A 287 -15.26 -17.18 14.85
N ASN A 288 -14.96 -18.28 15.52
CA ASN A 288 -15.83 -18.98 16.47
C ASN A 288 -17.01 -19.78 15.86
N TRP A 289 -16.86 -20.25 14.60
CA TRP A 289 -17.79 -21.15 13.94
C TRP A 289 -17.45 -22.63 14.14
N GLU A 290 -16.16 -22.94 14.46
CA GLU A 290 -15.67 -24.30 14.65
C GLU A 290 -16.08 -24.91 16.00
N PHE A 291 -16.18 -26.25 16.03
CA PHE A 291 -16.41 -27.01 17.25
C PHE A 291 -15.26 -26.85 18.26
N CYS A 292 -14.04 -27.05 17.81
CA CYS A 292 -12.81 -26.66 18.47
C CYS A 292 -11.82 -26.15 17.39
N TYR A 293 -10.94 -25.25 17.75
CA TYR A 293 -10.05 -24.60 16.80
C TYR A 293 -9.08 -25.57 16.14
N GLY A 294 -9.22 -25.72 14.83
CA GLY A 294 -8.49 -26.67 14.01
C GLY A 294 -9.25 -27.96 13.70
N SER A 295 -10.47 -28.15 14.21
CA SER A 295 -11.34 -29.27 13.81
C SER A 295 -11.82 -29.14 12.36
N MET A 296 -12.01 -27.92 11.87
CA MET A 296 -12.69 -27.61 10.59
C MET A 296 -14.07 -28.27 10.51
N GLU A 297 -14.74 -28.37 11.64
CA GLU A 297 -16.10 -28.90 11.79
C GLU A 297 -16.98 -27.85 12.45
N PRO A 298 -18.23 -27.62 11.96
CA PRO A 298 -19.12 -26.66 12.57
C PRO A 298 -19.44 -26.98 14.01
N HIS A 299 -19.51 -25.97 14.86
CA HIS A 299 -19.94 -26.12 16.25
C HIS A 299 -21.42 -26.52 16.30
N PRO A 300 -21.77 -27.72 16.84
CA PRO A 300 -23.13 -28.28 16.73
C PRO A 300 -24.19 -27.43 17.44
N GLY A 301 -23.82 -26.66 18.47
CA GLY A 301 -24.73 -25.75 19.16
C GLY A 301 -24.89 -24.39 18.49
N LYS A 302 -23.96 -23.99 17.62
CA LYS A 302 -24.01 -22.67 16.92
C LYS A 302 -24.45 -22.83 15.47
N PHE A 303 -23.98 -23.87 14.79
CA PHE A 303 -24.24 -24.16 13.39
C PHE A 303 -24.66 -25.62 13.22
N PRO A 304 -25.81 -26.03 13.78
CA PRO A 304 -26.31 -27.40 13.66
C PRO A 304 -26.52 -27.83 12.19
N ASP A 305 -26.88 -26.91 11.29
CA ASP A 305 -26.94 -27.17 9.85
C ASP A 305 -26.27 -26.06 9.04
N LEU A 306 -24.94 -25.97 9.10
CA LEU A 306 -24.16 -25.00 8.30
C LEU A 306 -24.45 -25.09 6.80
N LYS A 307 -24.79 -26.30 6.28
CA LYS A 307 -25.11 -26.48 4.85
C LYS A 307 -26.39 -25.76 4.48
N LEU A 308 -27.43 -25.86 5.33
CA LEU A 308 -28.67 -25.13 5.13
C LEU A 308 -28.43 -23.62 5.13
N VAL A 309 -27.70 -23.11 6.13
CA VAL A 309 -27.34 -21.68 6.26
C VAL A 309 -26.66 -21.17 5.01
N VAL A 310 -25.61 -21.87 4.55
CA VAL A 310 -24.86 -21.48 3.34
C VAL A 310 -25.77 -21.48 2.10
N ASN A 311 -26.61 -22.48 1.94
CA ASN A 311 -27.52 -22.56 0.78
C ASN A 311 -28.58 -21.46 0.81
N GLU A 312 -29.16 -21.12 1.97
CA GLU A 312 -30.12 -20.03 2.08
C GLU A 312 -29.47 -18.66 1.80
N ILE A 313 -28.27 -18.41 2.32
CA ILE A 313 -27.49 -17.19 1.99
C ILE A 313 -27.22 -17.11 0.48
N LYS A 314 -26.89 -18.24 -0.15
CA LYS A 314 -26.65 -18.27 -1.62
C LYS A 314 -27.93 -18.05 -2.45
N LYS A 315 -29.11 -18.43 -1.95
CA LYS A 315 -30.38 -18.08 -2.61
C LYS A 315 -30.63 -16.56 -2.65
N MET A 316 -30.07 -15.80 -1.72
CA MET A 316 -30.07 -14.33 -1.70
C MET A 316 -28.97 -13.73 -2.60
N ASN A 317 -28.34 -14.54 -3.46
CA ASN A 317 -27.29 -14.14 -4.40
C ASN A 317 -25.98 -13.65 -3.74
N PHE A 318 -25.68 -14.12 -2.53
CA PHE A 318 -24.38 -13.93 -1.89
C PHE A 318 -23.46 -15.11 -2.15
N ARG A 319 -22.15 -14.86 -2.13
CA ARG A 319 -21.13 -15.89 -1.91
C ARG A 319 -20.88 -16.04 -0.41
N VAL A 320 -20.40 -17.23 0.01
CA VAL A 320 -20.10 -17.49 1.41
C VAL A 320 -18.63 -17.83 1.59
N THR A 321 -17.97 -17.12 2.51
CA THR A 321 -16.60 -17.32 2.95
C THR A 321 -16.61 -17.81 4.39
N ILE A 322 -15.65 -18.68 4.74
CA ILE A 322 -15.44 -19.16 6.11
C ILE A 322 -14.03 -18.77 6.56
N TRP A 323 -13.93 -18.26 7.79
CA TRP A 323 -12.68 -17.96 8.47
C TRP A 323 -11.90 -19.21 8.82
N ILE A 324 -10.59 -19.22 8.58
CA ILE A 324 -9.67 -20.35 8.76
C ILE A 324 -8.34 -19.84 9.33
N HIS A 325 -7.66 -20.67 10.10
CA HIS A 325 -6.35 -20.40 10.69
C HIS A 325 -5.41 -21.61 10.58
N PRO A 326 -4.06 -21.44 10.74
CA PRO A 326 -3.09 -22.52 10.56
C PRO A 326 -2.76 -23.30 11.83
N PHE A 327 -3.63 -23.30 12.84
CA PHE A 327 -3.39 -23.88 14.15
C PHE A 327 -4.32 -25.07 14.44
N VAL A 328 -3.92 -25.95 15.33
CA VAL A 328 -4.77 -26.99 15.91
C VAL A 328 -4.63 -26.92 17.42
N ASN A 329 -5.72 -26.54 18.11
CA ASN A 329 -5.73 -26.43 19.56
C ASN A 329 -5.62 -27.79 20.21
N VAL A 330 -5.03 -27.83 21.40
CA VAL A 330 -4.81 -29.08 22.15
C VAL A 330 -6.12 -29.75 22.61
N GLU A 331 -7.18 -28.95 22.80
CA GLU A 331 -8.52 -29.47 23.13
C GLU A 331 -9.21 -30.16 21.94
N CYS A 332 -8.71 -30.02 20.71
CA CYS A 332 -9.13 -30.83 19.56
C CYS A 332 -8.39 -32.18 19.56
N GLU A 333 -8.51 -32.96 20.61
CA GLU A 333 -7.69 -34.12 20.92
C GLU A 333 -7.44 -35.01 19.70
N ASP A 334 -8.49 -35.56 19.06
CA ASP A 334 -8.36 -36.48 17.90
C ASP A 334 -7.53 -35.88 16.75
N VAL A 335 -7.73 -34.62 16.44
CA VAL A 335 -7.05 -33.95 15.33
C VAL A 335 -5.62 -33.58 15.72
N HIS A 336 -5.44 -33.15 16.97
CA HIS A 336 -4.14 -32.76 17.50
C HIS A 336 -3.21 -33.98 17.65
N GLU A 337 -3.68 -35.07 18.24
CA GLU A 337 -2.92 -36.32 18.38
C GLU A 337 -2.52 -36.90 17.02
N MET A 338 -3.47 -36.97 16.08
CA MET A 338 -3.19 -37.44 14.72
C MET A 338 -2.13 -36.54 14.04
N GLY A 339 -2.19 -35.22 14.24
CA GLY A 339 -1.20 -34.27 13.71
C GLY A 339 0.19 -34.48 14.34
N LEU A 340 0.28 -34.74 15.63
CA LEU A 340 1.52 -35.09 16.36
C LEU A 340 2.15 -36.39 15.84
N GLU A 341 1.38 -37.47 15.78
CA GLU A 341 1.82 -38.78 15.29
C GLU A 341 2.31 -38.73 13.84
N SER A 342 1.61 -37.94 13.01
CA SER A 342 1.96 -37.75 11.60
C SER A 342 3.15 -36.81 11.37
N GLY A 343 3.62 -36.08 12.40
CA GLY A 343 4.69 -35.10 12.32
C GLY A 343 4.27 -33.86 11.45
N TYR A 344 3.04 -33.36 11.62
CA TYR A 344 2.50 -32.27 10.82
C TYR A 344 2.69 -30.90 11.45
N PHE A 345 3.25 -30.81 12.66
CA PHE A 345 3.42 -29.56 13.36
C PHE A 345 4.87 -29.07 13.37
N VAL A 346 5.03 -27.76 13.43
CA VAL A 346 6.32 -27.10 13.67
C VAL A 346 6.81 -27.50 15.06
N ARG A 347 8.11 -27.72 15.20
CA ARG A 347 8.75 -28.09 16.48
C ARG A 347 9.86 -27.09 16.82
N ASN A 348 10.25 -27.05 18.09
CA ASN A 348 11.53 -26.48 18.50
C ASN A 348 12.61 -27.59 18.62
N TYR A 349 13.82 -27.22 19.05
CA TYR A 349 14.92 -28.16 19.25
C TYR A 349 14.69 -29.18 20.39
N ASP A 350 13.79 -28.85 21.33
CA ASP A 350 13.38 -29.71 22.42
C ASP A 350 12.21 -30.64 22.01
N ASN A 351 11.87 -30.63 20.72
CA ASN A 351 10.77 -31.38 20.12
C ASN A 351 9.37 -30.99 20.61
N GLU A 352 9.23 -29.77 21.18
CA GLU A 352 7.95 -29.22 21.59
C GLU A 352 7.25 -28.59 20.39
N THR A 353 5.93 -28.77 20.28
CA THR A 353 5.08 -28.26 19.21
C THR A 353 4.13 -27.19 19.71
N GLN A 354 3.87 -27.13 21.02
CA GLN A 354 2.85 -26.25 21.57
C GLN A 354 3.30 -24.79 21.63
N MET A 355 2.38 -23.92 21.31
CA MET A 355 2.50 -22.47 21.40
C MET A 355 1.17 -21.87 21.89
N LYS A 356 1.19 -20.58 22.22
CA LYS A 356 0.00 -19.83 22.62
C LYS A 356 -0.38 -18.81 21.53
N TRP A 357 -1.65 -18.77 21.20
CA TRP A 357 -2.26 -17.75 20.35
C TRP A 357 -3.49 -17.15 21.03
N TRP A 358 -4.22 -16.23 20.38
CA TRP A 358 -5.36 -15.54 21.00
C TRP A 358 -6.55 -16.46 21.35
N ARG A 359 -6.60 -17.67 20.80
CA ARG A 359 -7.64 -18.69 21.10
C ARG A 359 -7.13 -19.86 21.91
N GLY A 360 -6.02 -19.72 22.65
CA GLY A 360 -5.55 -20.73 23.59
C GLY A 360 -4.21 -21.39 23.23
N HIS A 361 -4.05 -22.64 23.65
CA HIS A 361 -2.85 -23.43 23.37
C HIS A 361 -3.07 -24.31 22.15
N ALA A 362 -2.12 -24.27 21.21
CA ALA A 362 -2.23 -24.96 19.94
C ALA A 362 -0.86 -25.44 19.44
N SER A 363 -0.87 -26.21 18.35
CA SER A 363 0.30 -26.48 17.52
C SER A 363 0.10 -25.91 16.14
N GLN A 364 1.14 -25.26 15.59
CA GLN A 364 1.12 -24.67 14.25
C GLN A 364 1.43 -25.74 13.19
N ILE A 365 0.61 -25.81 12.15
CA ILE A 365 0.83 -26.71 11.01
C ILE A 365 2.12 -26.32 10.29
N ASP A 366 3.03 -27.30 10.07
CA ASP A 366 4.25 -27.08 9.30
C ASP A 366 3.97 -27.15 7.79
N PHE A 367 3.68 -26.00 7.18
CA PHE A 367 3.45 -25.90 5.74
C PHE A 367 4.70 -26.15 4.89
N THR A 368 5.89 -26.20 5.50
CA THR A 368 7.12 -26.63 4.81
C THR A 368 7.15 -28.14 4.62
N ASN A 369 6.31 -28.90 5.38
CA ASN A 369 6.08 -30.32 5.18
C ASN A 369 4.99 -30.54 4.11
N PRO A 370 5.33 -31.13 2.93
CA PRO A 370 4.34 -31.32 1.87
C PRO A 370 3.15 -32.23 2.28
N ARG A 371 3.36 -33.14 3.24
CA ARG A 371 2.28 -34.00 3.73
C ARG A 371 1.30 -33.22 4.61
N ALA A 372 1.80 -32.35 5.49
CA ALA A 372 0.99 -31.49 6.34
C ALA A 372 0.20 -30.47 5.48
N ALA A 373 0.86 -29.80 4.52
CA ALA A 373 0.21 -28.89 3.57
C ALA A 373 -0.91 -29.59 2.77
N LYS A 374 -0.65 -30.82 2.28
CA LYS A 374 -1.67 -31.62 1.56
C LYS A 374 -2.82 -32.05 2.48
N TRP A 375 -2.53 -32.41 3.73
CA TRP A 375 -3.55 -32.74 4.73
C TRP A 375 -4.46 -31.55 5.01
N PHE A 376 -3.89 -30.37 5.28
CA PHE A 376 -4.65 -29.12 5.48
C PHE A 376 -5.54 -28.82 4.28
N LYS A 377 -4.97 -28.84 3.08
CA LYS A 377 -5.70 -28.57 1.83
C LYS A 377 -6.88 -29.53 1.63
N LYS A 378 -6.67 -30.86 1.85
CA LYS A 378 -7.75 -31.85 1.69
C LYS A 378 -8.91 -31.60 2.67
N ARG A 379 -8.62 -31.15 3.88
CA ARG A 379 -9.67 -30.84 4.87
C ARG A 379 -10.48 -29.64 4.43
N LEU A 380 -9.85 -28.59 3.91
CA LEU A 380 -10.54 -27.44 3.34
C LEU A 380 -11.36 -27.76 2.09
N GLU A 381 -10.84 -28.61 1.20
CA GLU A 381 -11.59 -29.10 0.04
C GLU A 381 -12.82 -29.92 0.46
N LYS A 382 -12.70 -30.77 1.49
CA LYS A 382 -13.83 -31.49 2.11
C LYS A 382 -14.87 -30.52 2.67
N LEU A 383 -14.42 -29.52 3.46
CA LEU A 383 -15.28 -28.48 4.04
C LEU A 383 -16.07 -27.75 2.95
N ARG A 384 -15.38 -27.32 1.89
CA ARG A 384 -15.99 -26.65 0.72
C ARG A 384 -17.07 -27.48 0.07
N GLN A 385 -16.81 -28.77 -0.14
CA GLN A 385 -17.76 -29.69 -0.80
C GLN A 385 -18.96 -30.02 0.08
N LEU A 386 -18.74 -30.30 1.38
CA LEU A 386 -19.80 -30.69 2.31
C LEU A 386 -20.82 -29.55 2.53
N TYR A 387 -20.31 -28.32 2.67
CA TYR A 387 -21.13 -27.17 3.08
C TYR A 387 -21.36 -26.16 1.93
N ASN A 388 -20.92 -26.47 0.71
CA ASN A 388 -21.12 -25.60 -0.47
C ASN A 388 -20.50 -24.20 -0.33
N ILE A 389 -19.36 -24.09 0.36
CA ILE A 389 -18.64 -22.84 0.63
C ILE A 389 -17.92 -22.37 -0.62
N ASP A 390 -17.90 -21.05 -0.88
CA ASP A 390 -17.26 -20.47 -2.06
C ASP A 390 -15.77 -20.18 -1.85
N SER A 391 -15.38 -19.74 -0.64
CA SER A 391 -14.01 -19.33 -0.37
C SER A 391 -13.65 -19.34 1.11
N PHE A 392 -12.40 -18.94 1.41
CA PHE A 392 -11.84 -18.90 2.75
C PHE A 392 -11.14 -17.58 3.03
N LYS A 393 -11.28 -17.09 4.27
CA LYS A 393 -10.45 -16.08 4.89
C LYS A 393 -9.36 -16.77 5.70
N PHE A 394 -8.08 -16.51 5.38
CA PHE A 394 -6.96 -17.09 6.09
C PHE A 394 -6.34 -16.06 7.03
N ASP A 395 -6.49 -16.31 8.31
CA ASP A 395 -6.00 -15.49 9.40
C ASP A 395 -4.79 -16.14 10.10
N GLY A 396 -4.09 -15.40 10.96
CA GLY A 396 -2.90 -15.88 11.65
C GLY A 396 -1.75 -16.22 10.70
N GLY A 397 -0.81 -17.00 11.17
CA GLY A 397 0.32 -17.49 10.36
C GLY A 397 1.58 -16.64 10.46
N GLU A 398 1.60 -15.63 11.34
CA GLU A 398 2.81 -14.92 11.68
C GLU A 398 3.88 -15.90 12.23
N SER A 399 5.13 -15.65 11.87
CA SER A 399 6.24 -16.55 12.24
C SER A 399 6.56 -16.53 13.73
N ASP A 400 6.08 -15.53 14.47
CA ASP A 400 6.29 -15.45 15.92
C ASP A 400 5.45 -16.45 16.72
N TYR A 401 4.42 -17.05 16.14
CA TYR A 401 3.67 -18.16 16.74
C TYR A 401 4.43 -19.49 16.70
N SER A 402 5.40 -19.65 15.79
CA SER A 402 6.17 -20.87 15.74
C SER A 402 6.97 -21.11 17.03
N PRO A 403 7.03 -22.35 17.57
CA PRO A 403 7.92 -22.70 18.68
C PRO A 403 9.36 -22.29 18.36
N LYS A 404 10.11 -21.76 19.35
CA LYS A 404 11.43 -21.12 19.12
C LYS A 404 12.55 -21.86 19.83
N PRO A 405 13.72 -22.00 19.19
CA PRO A 405 13.99 -21.78 17.77
C PRO A 405 13.30 -22.83 16.91
N SER A 406 12.69 -22.40 15.80
CA SER A 406 11.81 -23.26 15.00
C SER A 406 12.60 -24.28 14.20
N MET A 407 12.09 -25.51 14.17
CA MET A 407 12.55 -26.59 13.30
C MET A 407 11.48 -26.92 12.27
N PHE A 408 11.73 -26.53 11.03
CA PHE A 408 10.85 -26.83 9.90
C PHE A 408 11.26 -28.15 9.22
N HIS A 409 10.34 -28.74 8.49
CA HIS A 409 10.62 -29.94 7.69
C HIS A 409 11.66 -29.67 6.58
N THR A 410 11.66 -28.46 6.02
CA THR A 410 12.65 -28.06 5.03
C THR A 410 14.01 -27.78 5.65
N MET A 411 15.09 -27.94 4.84
CA MET A 411 16.47 -27.65 5.26
C MET A 411 16.76 -26.16 5.52
N ALA A 412 15.87 -25.26 5.12
CA ALA A 412 15.99 -23.81 5.41
C ALA A 412 15.69 -23.52 6.89
N ARG A 413 16.47 -24.10 7.78
CA ARG A 413 16.27 -24.09 9.24
C ARG A 413 16.41 -22.72 9.88
N ASP A 414 17.12 -21.82 9.21
CA ASP A 414 17.54 -20.55 9.82
C ASP A 414 16.57 -19.39 9.58
N HIS A 415 15.45 -19.66 8.89
CA HIS A 415 14.57 -18.60 8.39
C HIS A 415 13.13 -18.74 8.86
N PRO A 416 12.75 -18.09 9.99
CA PRO A 416 11.39 -18.14 10.54
C PRO A 416 10.30 -17.82 9.53
N HIS A 417 10.56 -16.94 8.56
CA HIS A 417 9.61 -16.54 7.53
C HIS A 417 9.30 -17.63 6.48
N THR A 418 10.05 -18.74 6.45
CA THR A 418 9.79 -19.84 5.51
C THR A 418 8.38 -20.42 5.71
N ILE A 419 7.87 -20.40 6.95
CA ILE A 419 6.51 -20.85 7.26
C ILE A 419 5.47 -19.98 6.56
N VAL A 420 5.64 -18.64 6.56
CA VAL A 420 4.73 -17.69 5.93
C VAL A 420 4.65 -17.94 4.41
N LYS A 421 5.80 -18.07 3.75
CA LYS A 421 5.85 -18.38 2.32
C LYS A 421 5.13 -19.68 1.98
N SER A 422 5.36 -20.72 2.79
CA SER A 422 4.79 -22.06 2.59
C SER A 422 3.29 -22.06 2.86
N TYR A 423 2.83 -21.31 3.86
CA TYR A 423 1.42 -21.12 4.17
C TYR A 423 0.70 -20.43 3.02
N VAL A 424 1.15 -19.24 2.61
CA VAL A 424 0.54 -18.48 1.52
C VAL A 424 0.58 -19.26 0.19
N LYS A 425 1.66 -20.00 -0.09
CA LYS A 425 1.74 -20.91 -1.24
C LYS A 425 0.64 -21.96 -1.18
N THR A 426 0.41 -22.56 -0.01
CA THR A 426 -0.60 -23.61 0.16
C THR A 426 -1.99 -23.07 -0.07
N ILE A 427 -2.35 -21.95 0.58
CA ILE A 427 -3.69 -21.36 0.46
C ILE A 427 -3.98 -20.82 -0.93
N SER A 428 -2.99 -20.23 -1.61
CA SER A 428 -3.15 -19.74 -2.99
C SER A 428 -3.54 -20.86 -3.98
N SER A 429 -3.17 -22.10 -3.66
CA SER A 429 -3.54 -23.28 -4.48
C SER A 429 -5.02 -23.66 -4.37
N LEU A 430 -5.78 -23.06 -3.45
CA LEU A 430 -7.23 -23.28 -3.29
C LEU A 430 -8.07 -22.41 -4.24
N GLY A 431 -7.45 -21.51 -4.98
CA GLY A 431 -8.10 -20.66 -5.97
C GLY A 431 -7.84 -19.16 -5.72
N LYS A 432 -8.45 -18.35 -6.57
CA LYS A 432 -8.26 -16.89 -6.59
C LYS A 432 -9.17 -16.11 -5.62
N ASN A 433 -10.18 -16.79 -5.07
CA ASN A 433 -11.12 -16.19 -4.13
C ASN A 433 -10.71 -16.46 -2.67
N VAL A 434 -9.46 -16.18 -2.34
CA VAL A 434 -8.93 -16.29 -0.97
C VAL A 434 -8.19 -15.01 -0.60
N HIS A 435 -8.06 -14.74 0.70
CA HIS A 435 -7.20 -13.68 1.19
C HIS A 435 -6.42 -14.14 2.41
N THR A 436 -5.32 -13.46 2.66
CA THR A 436 -4.38 -13.78 3.76
C THR A 436 -4.01 -12.52 4.51
N ARG A 437 -3.82 -12.67 5.82
CA ARG A 437 -3.33 -11.60 6.69
C ARG A 437 -1.81 -11.42 6.61
N VAL A 438 -1.06 -12.51 6.40
CA VAL A 438 0.40 -12.50 6.45
C VAL A 438 1.03 -12.50 5.06
N ALA A 439 2.14 -11.76 4.91
CA ALA A 439 2.89 -11.74 3.66
C ALA A 439 4.39 -11.49 3.87
N ARG A 440 5.23 -12.32 3.23
CA ARG A 440 6.66 -12.13 3.06
C ARG A 440 7.17 -12.95 1.88
N GLY A 441 7.69 -12.29 0.83
CA GLY A 441 8.18 -12.96 -0.38
C GLY A 441 7.07 -13.74 -1.11
N THR A 442 5.84 -13.23 -1.06
CA THR A 442 4.64 -13.90 -1.56
C THR A 442 3.91 -13.13 -2.67
N GLN A 443 4.52 -12.06 -3.20
CA GLN A 443 3.96 -11.17 -4.23
C GLN A 443 3.47 -11.91 -5.48
N LYS A 444 4.09 -13.04 -5.83
CA LYS A 444 3.73 -13.83 -7.02
C LYS A 444 2.36 -14.51 -6.95
N TYR A 445 1.75 -14.61 -5.77
CA TYR A 445 0.47 -15.29 -5.62
C TYR A 445 -0.70 -14.32 -5.86
N PRO A 446 -1.70 -14.72 -6.68
CA PRO A 446 -2.84 -13.88 -7.01
C PRO A 446 -3.91 -13.94 -5.91
N VAL A 447 -3.57 -13.46 -4.72
CA VAL A 447 -4.45 -13.43 -3.54
C VAL A 447 -4.57 -12.00 -3.02
N PHE A 448 -5.67 -11.69 -2.35
CA PHE A 448 -5.75 -10.46 -1.58
C PHE A 448 -4.91 -10.57 -0.30
N THR A 449 -4.20 -9.49 0.02
CA THR A 449 -3.48 -9.35 1.28
C THR A 449 -4.22 -8.35 2.16
N THR A 450 -4.63 -8.78 3.35
CA THR A 450 -5.41 -7.97 4.28
C THR A 450 -4.50 -7.10 5.13
N MET A 451 -4.89 -5.87 5.40
CA MET A 451 -4.24 -5.03 6.42
C MET A 451 -4.45 -5.64 7.81
N MET A 452 -3.53 -5.37 8.73
CA MET A 452 -3.71 -5.66 10.15
C MET A 452 -4.93 -4.91 10.71
N ASP A 453 -5.56 -5.51 11.72
CA ASP A 453 -6.74 -4.98 12.38
C ASP A 453 -6.53 -3.54 12.88
N ARG A 454 -7.50 -2.68 12.58
CA ARG A 454 -7.52 -1.28 13.01
C ARG A 454 -8.56 -1.06 14.11
N GLU A 455 -8.29 -0.12 15.00
CA GLU A 455 -9.23 0.33 16.03
C GLU A 455 -10.25 1.32 15.46
N SER A 456 -11.42 1.40 16.08
CA SER A 456 -12.48 2.33 15.68
C SER A 456 -12.21 3.75 16.17
N VAL A 457 -11.07 4.33 15.77
CA VAL A 457 -10.58 5.65 16.21
C VAL A 457 -10.00 6.45 15.05
N TRP A 458 -9.79 7.75 15.25
CA TRP A 458 -9.17 8.66 14.28
C TRP A 458 -7.64 8.63 14.28
N SER A 459 -7.03 8.05 15.29
CA SER A 459 -5.60 8.09 15.63
C SER A 459 -4.65 7.65 14.49
N ASN A 460 -3.39 8.09 14.58
CA ASN A 460 -2.25 7.54 13.84
C ASN A 460 -1.72 6.21 14.43
N LEU A 461 -2.31 5.76 15.54
CA LEU A 461 -2.09 4.43 16.12
C LEU A 461 -3.30 3.56 15.83
N LEU A 462 -3.19 2.66 14.87
CA LEU A 462 -4.23 1.72 14.44
C LEU A 462 -5.59 2.35 14.04
N GLY A 463 -5.67 3.65 13.82
CA GLY A 463 -6.91 4.36 13.48
C GLY A 463 -7.05 4.67 11.99
N LEU A 464 -8.12 5.40 11.64
CA LEU A 464 -8.44 5.81 10.27
C LEU A 464 -7.28 6.49 9.55
N TYR A 465 -6.49 7.33 10.27
CA TYR A 465 -5.34 8.03 9.69
C TYR A 465 -4.32 7.08 9.08
N THR A 466 -4.16 5.87 9.64
CA THR A 466 -3.16 4.90 9.19
C THR A 466 -3.52 4.19 7.88
N MET A 467 -4.76 4.29 7.42
CA MET A 467 -5.26 3.57 6.24
C MET A 467 -4.52 3.95 4.96
N ILE A 468 -4.28 5.25 4.72
CA ILE A 468 -3.55 5.73 3.54
C ILE A 468 -2.06 5.35 3.64
N PRO A 469 -1.31 5.70 4.70
CA PRO A 469 0.06 5.23 4.86
C PRO A 469 0.22 3.72 4.65
N GLN A 470 -0.71 2.92 5.15
CA GLN A 470 -0.65 1.47 5.03
C GLN A 470 -0.87 0.98 3.60
N VAL A 471 -1.86 1.51 2.88
CA VAL A 471 -2.07 1.10 1.48
C VAL A 471 -0.88 1.50 0.61
N LEU A 472 -0.29 2.68 0.85
CA LEU A 472 0.92 3.12 0.16
C LEU A 472 2.09 2.17 0.44
N GLN A 473 2.28 1.81 1.71
CA GLN A 473 3.32 0.88 2.15
C GLN A 473 3.18 -0.48 1.48
N MET A 474 2.00 -1.10 1.52
CA MET A 474 1.75 -2.39 0.89
C MET A 474 2.03 -2.36 -0.61
N ASN A 475 1.62 -1.29 -1.30
CA ASN A 475 1.89 -1.12 -2.74
C ASN A 475 3.38 -1.02 -3.06
N ILE A 476 4.18 -0.34 -2.21
CA ILE A 476 5.65 -0.27 -2.37
C ILE A 476 6.31 -1.61 -2.05
N LEU A 477 5.79 -2.40 -1.12
CA LEU A 477 6.25 -3.76 -0.84
C LEU A 477 5.87 -4.78 -1.93
N GLY A 478 5.13 -4.36 -2.96
CA GLY A 478 4.70 -5.21 -4.08
C GLY A 478 3.37 -5.92 -3.85
N TYR A 479 2.66 -5.64 -2.76
CA TYR A 479 1.34 -6.17 -2.43
C TYR A 479 0.24 -5.19 -2.85
N SER A 480 -0.02 -5.09 -4.16
CA SER A 480 -1.00 -4.14 -4.70
C SER A 480 -2.45 -4.64 -4.65
N PHE A 481 -2.69 -5.91 -4.31
CA PHE A 481 -4.02 -6.48 -4.17
C PHE A 481 -4.47 -6.41 -2.71
N VAL A 482 -4.63 -5.17 -2.25
CA VAL A 482 -4.94 -4.87 -0.86
C VAL A 482 -6.40 -5.16 -0.57
N LEU A 483 -6.68 -5.90 0.50
CA LEU A 483 -7.97 -5.91 1.18
C LEU A 483 -7.86 -4.96 2.38
N PRO A 484 -8.44 -3.75 2.31
CA PRO A 484 -8.43 -2.84 3.44
C PRO A 484 -9.15 -3.46 4.64
N ASP A 485 -8.76 -3.06 5.84
CA ASP A 485 -9.45 -3.49 7.05
C ASP A 485 -10.90 -2.98 7.12
N MET A 486 -11.68 -3.54 8.03
CA MET A 486 -13.12 -3.32 8.15
C MET A 486 -13.47 -1.85 8.29
N ILE A 487 -14.44 -1.41 7.50
CA ILE A 487 -14.97 -0.04 7.54
C ILE A 487 -15.54 0.26 8.92
N GLY A 488 -14.99 1.32 9.53
CA GLY A 488 -15.30 1.71 10.91
C GLY A 488 -14.39 1.06 11.96
N GLY A 489 -13.41 0.24 11.56
CA GLY A 489 -12.49 -0.46 12.46
C GLY A 489 -13.12 -1.68 13.14
N ASN A 490 -12.34 -2.34 14.01
CA ASN A 490 -12.73 -3.63 14.61
C ASN A 490 -13.48 -3.52 15.94
N ALA A 491 -13.71 -2.32 16.46
CA ALA A 491 -14.44 -2.10 17.71
C ALA A 491 -14.00 -2.99 18.89
N TYR A 492 -12.68 -3.14 19.07
CA TYR A 492 -12.14 -3.91 20.21
C TYR A 492 -12.41 -3.21 21.55
N HIS A 493 -12.32 -1.89 21.58
CA HIS A 493 -12.49 -1.09 22.78
C HIS A 493 -13.67 -0.12 22.67
N ILE A 494 -13.87 0.48 21.50
CA ILE A 494 -14.91 1.49 21.27
C ILE A 494 -15.56 1.26 19.89
N LYS A 495 -16.86 1.49 19.76
CA LYS A 495 -17.55 1.46 18.47
C LYS A 495 -17.29 2.75 17.68
N ALA A 496 -17.28 2.65 16.37
CA ALA A 496 -17.19 3.81 15.48
C ALA A 496 -18.36 4.78 15.72
N SER A 497 -18.08 6.08 15.63
CA SER A 497 -19.13 7.09 15.44
C SER A 497 -19.63 7.08 14.00
N GLU A 498 -20.81 7.68 13.76
CA GLU A 498 -21.36 7.85 12.40
C GLU A 498 -20.36 8.56 11.48
N GLU A 499 -19.77 9.66 11.94
CA GLU A 499 -18.77 10.40 11.18
C GLU A 499 -17.55 9.54 10.83
N LEU A 500 -16.98 8.85 11.80
CA LEU A 500 -15.84 7.96 11.59
C LEU A 500 -16.16 6.87 10.56
N PHE A 501 -17.34 6.25 10.68
CA PHE A 501 -17.78 5.22 9.74
C PHE A 501 -17.89 5.76 8.31
N ILE A 502 -18.55 6.91 8.10
CA ILE A 502 -18.67 7.53 6.78
C ILE A 502 -17.30 7.89 6.19
N ARG A 503 -16.42 8.51 6.98
CA ARG A 503 -15.08 8.86 6.53
C ARG A 503 -14.24 7.61 6.18
N TRP A 504 -14.45 6.52 6.89
CA TRP A 504 -13.82 5.23 6.57
C TRP A 504 -14.32 4.65 5.24
N VAL A 505 -15.63 4.70 4.98
CA VAL A 505 -16.22 4.36 3.67
C VAL A 505 -15.54 5.15 2.56
N GLN A 506 -15.39 6.47 2.75
CA GLN A 506 -14.75 7.36 1.76
C GLN A 506 -13.31 6.96 1.47
N VAL A 507 -12.50 6.65 2.50
CA VAL A 507 -11.10 6.20 2.32
C VAL A 507 -11.04 4.93 1.50
N ASN A 508 -11.96 3.97 1.72
CA ASN A 508 -11.95 2.68 1.04
C ASN A 508 -12.52 2.72 -0.38
N THR A 509 -13.25 3.78 -0.76
CA THR A 509 -13.99 3.86 -2.03
C THR A 509 -13.12 3.62 -3.27
N PHE A 510 -11.85 4.02 -3.26
CA PHE A 510 -10.92 3.84 -4.37
C PHE A 510 -9.80 2.82 -4.09
N MET A 511 -9.92 2.05 -3.01
CA MET A 511 -9.06 0.90 -2.74
C MET A 511 -9.60 -0.35 -3.45
N PRO A 512 -8.81 -1.45 -3.59
CA PRO A 512 -9.20 -2.58 -4.42
C PRO A 512 -10.44 -3.35 -3.97
N SER A 513 -10.86 -3.22 -2.71
CA SER A 513 -12.06 -3.88 -2.17
C SER A 513 -12.64 -3.09 -1.01
N MET A 514 -13.89 -3.35 -0.65
CA MET A 514 -14.57 -2.78 0.50
C MET A 514 -15.04 -3.90 1.44
N GLN A 515 -14.75 -3.76 2.74
CA GLN A 515 -15.13 -4.75 3.75
C GLN A 515 -15.92 -4.09 4.87
N PHE A 516 -17.15 -4.57 5.09
CA PHE A 516 -18.05 -4.14 6.15
C PHE A 516 -18.23 -5.24 7.19
N SER A 517 -18.57 -4.83 8.40
CA SER A 517 -19.14 -5.71 9.43
C SER A 517 -20.28 -5.01 10.16
N LEU A 518 -20.08 -3.77 10.62
CA LEU A 518 -21.18 -2.91 11.07
C LEU A 518 -22.01 -2.49 9.86
N LEU A 519 -23.33 -2.40 10.05
CA LEU A 519 -24.24 -2.08 8.96
C LEU A 519 -24.50 -0.57 8.91
N PRO A 520 -24.44 0.07 7.73
CA PRO A 520 -24.57 1.54 7.59
C PRO A 520 -25.83 2.12 8.24
N TRP A 521 -26.95 1.42 8.16
CA TRP A 521 -28.23 1.86 8.74
C TRP A 521 -28.32 1.75 10.27
N GLU A 522 -27.37 1.07 10.93
CA GLU A 522 -27.22 1.11 12.38
C GLU A 522 -26.81 2.48 12.90
N PHE A 523 -26.24 3.32 12.02
CA PHE A 523 -25.87 4.71 12.27
C PHE A 523 -26.95 5.71 11.82
N GLY A 524 -28.05 5.24 11.23
CA GLY A 524 -29.14 6.05 10.71
C GLY A 524 -29.27 6.03 9.19
N GLU A 525 -30.43 6.45 8.67
CA GLU A 525 -30.72 6.40 7.23
C GLU A 525 -29.80 7.33 6.42
N LYS A 526 -29.43 8.49 6.95
CA LYS A 526 -28.46 9.38 6.29
C LYS A 526 -27.10 8.70 6.06
N CYS A 527 -26.60 7.99 7.06
CA CYS A 527 -25.37 7.20 6.91
C CYS A 527 -25.54 6.10 5.85
N ALA A 528 -26.69 5.43 5.83
CA ALA A 528 -26.99 4.40 4.82
C ALA A 528 -26.99 4.97 3.40
N GLU A 529 -27.64 6.13 3.19
CA GLU A 529 -27.67 6.82 1.88
C GLU A 529 -26.27 7.24 1.41
N ILE A 530 -25.49 7.86 2.29
CA ILE A 530 -24.11 8.28 1.99
C ILE A 530 -23.25 7.05 1.66
N THR A 531 -23.35 5.98 2.46
CA THR A 531 -22.63 4.74 2.23
C THR A 531 -22.99 4.12 0.89
N LYS A 532 -24.30 4.07 0.55
CA LYS A 532 -24.77 3.55 -0.73
C LYS A 532 -24.16 4.31 -1.91
N LYS A 533 -24.12 5.64 -1.84
CA LYS A 533 -23.47 6.49 -2.84
C LYS A 533 -22.01 6.08 -3.09
N PHE A 534 -21.24 5.83 -2.03
CA PHE A 534 -19.82 5.48 -2.14
C PHE A 534 -19.58 4.02 -2.54
N VAL A 535 -20.45 3.09 -2.16
CA VAL A 535 -20.45 1.71 -2.67
C VAL A 535 -20.74 1.70 -4.18
N ASP A 536 -21.72 2.49 -4.65
CA ASP A 536 -22.01 2.63 -6.06
C ASP A 536 -20.87 3.30 -6.83
N LEU A 537 -20.20 4.29 -6.24
CA LEU A 537 -19.02 4.91 -6.81
C LEU A 537 -17.87 3.91 -6.94
N HIS A 538 -17.61 3.10 -5.92
CA HIS A 538 -16.63 2.01 -5.98
C HIS A 538 -16.96 1.02 -7.09
N TYR A 539 -18.23 0.60 -7.20
CA TYR A 539 -18.67 -0.30 -8.27
C TYR A 539 -18.41 0.30 -9.66
N ASN A 540 -18.70 1.59 -9.85
CA ASN A 540 -18.45 2.29 -11.12
C ASN A 540 -16.95 2.36 -11.48
N TYR A 541 -16.07 2.40 -10.50
CA TYR A 541 -14.62 2.38 -10.69
C TYR A 541 -14.01 0.97 -10.70
N SER A 542 -14.80 -0.07 -10.45
CA SER A 542 -14.30 -1.46 -10.32
C SER A 542 -13.60 -1.96 -11.60
N ASP A 543 -14.08 -1.61 -12.79
CA ASP A 543 -13.42 -1.97 -14.06
C ASP A 543 -12.04 -1.29 -14.18
N LYS A 544 -11.91 -0.05 -13.75
CA LYS A 544 -10.63 0.66 -13.69
C LYS A 544 -9.68 -0.02 -12.71
N ILE A 545 -10.15 -0.38 -11.51
CA ILE A 545 -9.36 -1.12 -10.51
C ILE A 545 -8.87 -2.44 -11.09
N ILE A 546 -9.76 -3.23 -11.69
CA ILE A 546 -9.43 -4.52 -12.34
C ILE A 546 -8.37 -4.33 -13.44
N ASN A 547 -8.49 -3.31 -14.27
CA ASN A 547 -7.52 -3.03 -15.33
C ASN A 547 -6.16 -2.61 -14.77
N LEU A 548 -6.14 -1.85 -13.67
CA LEU A 548 -4.90 -1.50 -12.95
C LEU A 548 -4.25 -2.73 -12.30
N MET A 549 -5.03 -3.66 -11.75
CA MET A 549 -4.52 -4.93 -11.25
C MET A 549 -3.90 -5.78 -12.37
N ARG A 550 -4.51 -5.82 -13.56
CA ARG A 550 -3.92 -6.47 -14.76
C ARG A 550 -2.64 -5.76 -15.19
N LYS A 551 -2.60 -4.43 -15.16
CA LYS A 551 -1.39 -3.64 -15.42
C LYS A 551 -0.28 -3.96 -14.39
N ASN A 552 -0.63 -4.13 -13.10
CA ASN A 552 0.32 -4.55 -12.06
C ASN A 552 0.95 -5.92 -12.38
N VAL A 553 0.17 -6.91 -12.78
CA VAL A 553 0.66 -8.23 -13.23
C VAL A 553 1.68 -8.09 -14.36
N GLN A 554 1.44 -7.21 -15.31
CA GLN A 554 2.32 -7.01 -16.47
C GLN A 554 3.59 -6.22 -16.12
N THR A 555 3.43 -5.11 -15.41
CA THR A 555 4.48 -4.08 -15.27
C THR A 555 5.07 -3.96 -13.86
N GLY A 556 4.37 -4.45 -12.83
CA GLY A 556 4.69 -4.21 -11.43
C GLY A 556 4.27 -2.82 -10.92
N ALA A 557 3.59 -1.99 -11.73
CA ALA A 557 3.10 -0.69 -11.28
C ALA A 557 2.01 -0.86 -10.22
N PRO A 558 2.03 -0.11 -9.10
CA PRO A 558 1.06 -0.23 -8.01
C PRO A 558 -0.35 0.18 -8.43
N VAL A 559 -1.37 -0.39 -7.79
CA VAL A 559 -2.80 -0.04 -8.01
C VAL A 559 -3.12 1.30 -7.34
N ASN A 560 -2.70 1.47 -6.10
CA ASN A 560 -2.84 2.70 -5.33
C ASN A 560 -1.46 3.30 -5.00
N PRO A 561 -0.80 3.95 -5.97
CA PRO A 561 0.49 4.55 -5.73
C PRO A 561 0.42 5.82 -4.90
N PRO A 562 1.53 6.21 -4.23
CA PRO A 562 1.68 7.55 -3.64
C PRO A 562 1.69 8.64 -4.74
N ILE A 563 1.36 9.88 -4.36
CA ILE A 563 1.29 10.96 -5.35
C ILE A 563 2.64 11.28 -6.00
N TRP A 564 3.78 10.95 -5.36
CA TRP A 564 5.10 11.07 -6.00
C TRP A 564 5.30 10.09 -7.17
N TRP A 565 4.44 9.09 -7.35
CA TRP A 565 4.51 8.19 -8.51
C TRP A 565 4.40 8.94 -9.84
N ILE A 566 3.63 10.02 -9.86
CA ILE A 566 3.47 10.89 -11.04
C ILE A 566 4.27 12.19 -10.95
N ALA A 567 4.90 12.46 -9.80
CA ALA A 567 5.73 13.63 -9.52
C ALA A 567 6.95 13.25 -8.67
N PRO A 568 7.87 12.39 -9.17
CA PRO A 568 8.87 11.70 -8.36
C PRO A 568 10.02 12.57 -7.82
N THR A 569 10.08 13.84 -8.21
CA THR A 569 11.05 14.83 -7.72
C THR A 569 10.39 15.98 -6.94
N ASP A 570 9.07 15.94 -6.80
CA ASP A 570 8.31 16.96 -6.10
C ASP A 570 8.40 16.76 -4.58
N LYS A 571 9.01 17.73 -3.89
CA LYS A 571 9.28 17.67 -2.45
C LYS A 571 8.01 17.60 -1.58
N VAL A 572 6.86 18.11 -2.08
CA VAL A 572 5.58 17.99 -1.37
C VAL A 572 5.01 16.58 -1.58
N ALA A 573 5.00 16.12 -2.83
CA ALA A 573 4.52 14.79 -3.18
C ALA A 573 5.27 13.66 -2.43
N LEU A 574 6.60 13.81 -2.27
CA LEU A 574 7.45 12.83 -1.56
C LEU A 574 7.10 12.66 -0.07
N LYS A 575 6.40 13.62 0.54
CA LYS A 575 6.03 13.61 1.97
C LYS A 575 4.54 13.36 2.21
N CYS A 576 3.73 13.39 1.16
CA CYS A 576 2.28 13.36 1.27
C CYS A 576 1.80 12.00 1.82
N ASP A 577 1.11 12.02 2.94
CA ASP A 577 0.66 10.86 3.73
C ASP A 577 -0.86 10.75 3.84
N ASN A 578 -1.60 11.68 3.27
CA ASN A 578 -3.04 11.82 3.43
C ASN A 578 -3.80 11.97 2.10
N GLU A 579 -3.10 11.66 1.00
CA GLU A 579 -3.61 11.58 -0.36
C GLU A 579 -2.98 10.37 -1.05
N PHE A 580 -3.70 9.77 -1.98
CA PHE A 580 -3.22 8.64 -2.77
C PHE A 580 -3.80 8.67 -4.18
N LEU A 581 -3.27 7.83 -5.05
CA LEU A 581 -3.76 7.71 -6.41
C LEU A 581 -4.50 6.39 -6.62
N LEU A 582 -5.45 6.38 -7.56
CA LEU A 582 -5.89 5.19 -8.26
C LEU A 582 -5.29 5.22 -9.66
N GLY A 583 -4.28 4.38 -9.89
CA GLY A 583 -3.46 4.45 -11.11
C GLY A 583 -2.63 5.73 -11.17
N GLU A 584 -2.59 6.38 -12.33
CA GLU A 584 -1.76 7.57 -12.57
C GLU A 584 -2.60 8.83 -12.86
N ASP A 585 -3.91 8.71 -12.83
CA ASP A 585 -4.83 9.73 -13.33
C ASP A 585 -5.97 10.11 -12.37
N THR A 586 -6.14 9.43 -11.24
CA THR A 586 -7.16 9.80 -10.23
C THR A 586 -6.48 10.02 -8.89
N LEU A 587 -6.60 11.23 -8.35
CA LEU A 587 -6.10 11.61 -7.02
C LEU A 587 -7.24 11.66 -6.03
N ILE A 588 -7.06 11.06 -4.87
CA ILE A 588 -8.06 10.94 -3.80
C ILE A 588 -7.53 11.60 -2.53
N ALA A 589 -8.32 12.49 -1.94
CA ALA A 589 -7.95 13.31 -0.80
C ALA A 589 -9.06 13.32 0.29
N PRO A 590 -9.27 12.22 1.03
CA PRO A 590 -10.33 12.12 2.03
C PRO A 590 -10.04 12.96 3.27
N VAL A 591 -11.07 13.34 4.03
CA VAL A 591 -10.93 13.96 5.33
C VAL A 591 -10.60 12.89 6.38
N LEU A 592 -9.51 13.09 7.13
CA LEU A 592 -8.98 12.14 8.13
C LEU A 592 -8.96 12.70 9.55
N ILE A 593 -9.55 13.88 9.77
CA ILE A 593 -9.57 14.57 11.07
C ILE A 593 -11.02 14.74 11.52
N GLU A 594 -11.31 14.33 12.75
CA GLU A 594 -12.62 14.40 13.35
C GLU A 594 -13.21 15.82 13.34
N GLY A 595 -14.50 15.95 13.03
CA GLY A 595 -15.23 17.20 12.99
C GLY A 595 -14.87 18.15 11.86
N LYS A 596 -13.97 17.77 10.95
CA LYS A 596 -13.59 18.61 9.81
C LYS A 596 -14.51 18.40 8.62
N THR A 597 -14.97 19.52 8.07
CA THR A 597 -15.77 19.59 6.83
C THR A 597 -15.01 20.26 5.68
N CYS A 598 -13.70 20.49 5.86
CA CYS A 598 -12.81 21.02 4.83
C CYS A 598 -11.38 20.51 5.06
N ARG A 599 -10.56 20.55 4.02
CA ARG A 599 -9.13 20.21 4.09
C ARG A 599 -8.31 20.95 3.04
N ASP A 600 -7.01 21.05 3.25
CA ASP A 600 -6.06 21.41 2.21
C ASP A 600 -5.75 20.19 1.33
N ILE A 601 -5.63 20.39 0.01
CA ILE A 601 -5.36 19.34 -0.98
C ILE A 601 -4.20 19.79 -1.87
N TYR A 602 -3.23 18.93 -2.07
CA TYR A 602 -2.11 19.18 -2.98
C TYR A 602 -2.33 18.47 -4.32
N LEU A 603 -2.39 19.26 -5.39
CA LEU A 603 -2.43 18.73 -6.75
C LEU A 603 -1.05 18.88 -7.38
N PRO A 604 -0.33 17.79 -7.72
CA PRO A 604 0.97 17.86 -8.38
C PRO A 604 0.85 18.35 -9.83
N ALA A 605 1.99 18.58 -10.49
CA ALA A 605 2.04 19.11 -11.85
C ALA A 605 1.12 18.36 -12.83
N GLY A 606 0.32 19.12 -13.58
CA GLY A 606 -0.67 18.63 -14.55
C GLY A 606 -1.95 19.44 -14.51
N TYR A 607 -2.92 19.04 -15.31
CA TYR A 607 -4.26 19.61 -15.33
C TYR A 607 -5.24 18.66 -14.66
N TRP A 608 -6.07 19.19 -13.76
CA TRP A 608 -6.94 18.41 -12.90
C TRP A 608 -8.37 18.88 -13.00
N LYS A 609 -9.29 17.95 -13.21
CA LYS A 609 -10.73 18.16 -13.14
C LYS A 609 -11.22 17.76 -11.75
N ASP A 610 -11.95 18.66 -11.10
CA ASP A 610 -12.67 18.37 -9.85
C ASP A 610 -13.93 17.56 -10.16
N GLU A 611 -14.01 16.33 -9.69
CA GLU A 611 -15.15 15.45 -9.98
C GLU A 611 -16.37 15.70 -9.09
N ASN A 612 -16.19 16.41 -7.96
CA ASN A 612 -17.32 16.82 -7.11
C ASN A 612 -17.97 18.12 -7.60
N TYR A 613 -17.21 18.97 -8.29
CA TYR A 613 -17.66 20.26 -8.78
C TYR A 613 -17.24 20.43 -10.24
N PRO A 614 -17.85 19.63 -11.14
CA PRO A 614 -17.43 19.57 -12.55
C PRO A 614 -17.62 20.88 -13.31
N GLU A 615 -18.40 21.84 -12.77
CA GLU A 615 -18.59 23.19 -13.28
C GLU A 615 -17.42 24.13 -12.97
N ARG A 616 -16.51 23.73 -12.07
CA ARG A 616 -15.31 24.52 -11.77
C ARG A 616 -14.31 24.43 -12.93
N ALA A 617 -13.57 25.51 -13.12
CA ALA A 617 -12.49 25.56 -14.12
C ALA A 617 -11.46 24.47 -13.84
N ILE A 618 -10.80 24.00 -14.91
CA ILE A 618 -9.67 23.07 -14.82
C ILE A 618 -8.57 23.68 -13.96
N ILE A 619 -8.06 22.89 -13.03
CA ILE A 619 -7.05 23.32 -12.08
C ILE A 619 -5.68 22.94 -12.61
N GLN A 620 -4.78 23.93 -12.74
CA GLN A 620 -3.39 23.68 -13.10
C GLN A 620 -2.53 23.49 -11.83
N GLY A 621 -1.89 22.33 -11.70
CA GLY A 621 -0.87 22.05 -10.70
C GLY A 621 0.56 22.36 -11.20
N PRO A 622 1.57 22.42 -10.29
CA PRO A 622 1.44 22.12 -8.87
C PRO A 622 0.77 23.25 -8.09
N THR A 623 -0.20 22.93 -7.24
CA THR A 623 -0.93 23.92 -6.45
C THR A 623 -1.56 23.31 -5.20
N TRP A 624 -1.85 24.19 -4.23
CA TRP A 624 -2.64 23.85 -3.04
C TRP A 624 -4.06 24.40 -3.17
N LEU A 625 -5.05 23.55 -3.05
CA LEU A 625 -6.43 23.95 -2.80
C LEU A 625 -6.62 24.11 -1.29
N LYS A 626 -6.70 25.37 -0.85
CA LYS A 626 -6.86 25.68 0.56
C LYS A 626 -8.32 25.65 0.98
N ASN A 627 -8.58 25.06 2.17
CA ASN A 627 -9.92 24.95 2.75
C ASN A 627 -10.96 24.37 1.77
N TYR A 628 -10.59 23.34 0.99
CA TYR A 628 -11.52 22.66 0.10
C TYR A 628 -12.68 22.09 0.87
N GLU A 629 -13.90 22.46 0.51
CA GLU A 629 -15.14 22.03 1.19
C GLU A 629 -15.38 20.54 0.96
N ALA A 630 -15.50 19.79 2.05
CA ALA A 630 -15.71 18.35 2.05
C ALA A 630 -16.63 17.94 3.21
N PRO A 631 -17.93 18.30 3.19
CA PRO A 631 -18.90 17.77 4.13
C PRO A 631 -18.99 16.25 4.03
N LEU A 632 -19.76 15.60 4.91
CA LEU A 632 -19.83 14.13 4.98
C LEU A 632 -20.26 13.46 3.67
N GLU A 633 -21.02 14.15 2.84
CA GLU A 633 -21.50 13.67 1.55
C GLU A 633 -20.45 13.79 0.41
N VAL A 634 -19.31 14.44 0.68
CA VAL A 634 -18.28 14.75 -0.31
C VAL A 634 -16.96 14.04 0.02
N LEU A 635 -16.49 13.23 -0.90
CA LEU A 635 -15.12 12.73 -0.96
C LEU A 635 -14.37 13.52 -2.02
N PRO A 636 -13.36 14.33 -1.69
CA PRO A 636 -12.57 15.02 -2.70
C PRO A 636 -11.78 14.03 -3.57
N TYR A 637 -12.01 14.06 -4.88
CA TYR A 637 -11.19 13.34 -5.85
C TYR A 637 -11.14 14.07 -7.19
N PHE A 638 -10.02 13.91 -7.88
CA PHE A 638 -9.68 14.68 -9.07
C PHE A 638 -9.17 13.76 -10.17
N THR A 639 -9.60 14.02 -11.41
CA THR A 639 -9.09 13.29 -12.58
C THR A 639 -8.06 14.14 -13.32
N LYS A 640 -6.90 13.55 -13.59
CA LYS A 640 -5.84 14.18 -14.39
C LYS A 640 -6.22 14.17 -15.85
N MET A 641 -6.10 15.34 -16.49
CA MET A 641 -6.45 15.53 -17.89
C MET A 641 -5.22 15.54 -18.78
N THR A 642 -5.37 15.04 -19.99
CA THR A 642 -4.37 15.17 -21.05
C THR A 642 -4.46 16.58 -21.69
N ALA A 643 -3.36 17.05 -22.29
CA ALA A 643 -3.36 18.34 -23.00
C ALA A 643 -4.46 18.43 -24.06
N ASN A 644 -4.68 17.37 -24.82
CA ASN A 644 -5.74 17.32 -25.85
C ASN A 644 -7.15 17.46 -25.24
N GLN A 645 -7.41 16.85 -24.09
CA GLN A 645 -8.69 17.00 -23.39
C GLN A 645 -8.91 18.44 -22.91
N VAL A 646 -7.86 19.08 -22.41
CA VAL A 646 -7.91 20.47 -21.97
C VAL A 646 -8.19 21.40 -23.16
N GLU A 647 -7.45 21.23 -24.27
CA GLU A 647 -7.67 21.99 -25.50
C GLU A 647 -9.09 21.82 -26.04
N THR A 648 -9.60 20.61 -26.03
CA THR A 648 -10.98 20.31 -26.48
C THR A 648 -12.01 21.04 -25.62
N LEU A 649 -11.84 21.04 -24.29
CA LEU A 649 -12.77 21.74 -23.40
C LEU A 649 -12.69 23.25 -23.57
N VAL A 650 -11.49 23.83 -23.66
CA VAL A 650 -11.30 25.26 -23.90
C VAL A 650 -11.94 25.67 -25.23
N TYR A 651 -11.82 24.82 -26.28
CA TYR A 651 -12.46 25.08 -27.57
C TYR A 651 -14.01 25.03 -27.48
N LEU A 652 -14.55 24.07 -26.73
CA LEU A 652 -16.00 23.95 -26.52
C LEU A 652 -16.55 25.12 -25.69
N GLU A 653 -15.86 25.54 -24.66
CA GLU A 653 -16.23 26.73 -23.86
C GLU A 653 -16.17 28.02 -24.70
N ALA A 654 -15.12 28.21 -25.50
CA ALA A 654 -15.03 29.34 -26.44
C ALA A 654 -16.16 29.31 -27.46
N GLY A 655 -16.50 28.14 -27.99
CA GLY A 655 -17.65 27.96 -28.91
C GLY A 655 -18.99 28.28 -28.24
N HIS A 656 -19.19 27.89 -27.00
CA HIS A 656 -20.38 28.27 -26.21
C HIS A 656 -20.45 29.78 -25.94
N TYR A 657 -19.32 30.42 -25.65
CA TYR A 657 -19.26 31.86 -25.48
C TYR A 657 -19.61 32.62 -26.78
N GLN A 658 -19.07 32.19 -27.93
CA GLN A 658 -19.41 32.77 -29.23
C GLN A 658 -20.90 32.57 -29.56
N ASN A 659 -21.47 31.40 -29.35
CA ASN A 659 -22.88 31.14 -29.56
C ASN A 659 -23.78 32.00 -28.65
N ASN A 660 -23.43 32.15 -27.38
CA ASN A 660 -24.17 33.00 -26.44
C ASN A 660 -24.12 34.49 -26.83
N TRP A 661 -22.96 35.02 -27.29
CA TRP A 661 -22.84 36.34 -27.80
C TRP A 661 -23.65 36.56 -29.10
N THR A 662 -23.65 35.55 -29.97
CA THR A 662 -24.45 35.58 -31.22
C THR A 662 -25.94 35.62 -30.92
N ILE A 663 -26.40 34.80 -29.96
CA ILE A 663 -27.81 34.78 -29.50
C ILE A 663 -28.16 36.14 -28.86
N ALA A 664 -27.30 36.70 -28.02
CA ALA A 664 -27.51 37.98 -27.37
C ALA A 664 -27.60 39.11 -28.37
N LEU A 665 -26.74 39.13 -29.41
CA LEU A 665 -26.77 40.14 -30.51
C LEU A 665 -28.03 40.00 -31.37
N ILE A 666 -28.45 38.79 -31.69
CA ILE A 666 -29.71 38.54 -32.44
C ILE A 666 -30.90 39.02 -31.59
N THR A 667 -30.95 38.72 -30.31
CA THR A 667 -32.01 39.17 -29.40
C THR A 667 -32.07 40.68 -29.31
N LEU A 668 -30.91 41.34 -29.18
CA LEU A 668 -30.81 42.81 -29.16
C LEU A 668 -31.28 43.40 -30.51
N GLY A 669 -30.89 42.77 -31.63
CA GLY A 669 -31.36 43.18 -32.98
C GLY A 669 -32.87 43.08 -33.12
N ILE A 670 -33.49 42.00 -32.63
CA ILE A 670 -34.96 41.84 -32.63
C ILE A 670 -35.63 42.93 -31.78
N VAL A 671 -35.11 43.21 -30.59
CA VAL A 671 -35.64 44.27 -29.72
C VAL A 671 -35.58 45.65 -30.39
N VAL A 672 -34.48 45.97 -31.08
CA VAL A 672 -34.31 47.25 -31.81
C VAL A 672 -35.31 47.32 -32.98
N VAL A 673 -35.49 46.24 -33.73
CA VAL A 673 -36.46 46.18 -34.84
C VAL A 673 -37.90 46.37 -34.32
N VAL A 674 -38.27 45.63 -33.27
CA VAL A 674 -39.62 45.74 -32.64
C VAL A 674 -39.86 47.17 -32.12
N TYR A 675 -38.88 47.77 -31.46
CA TYR A 675 -38.96 49.16 -31.01
C TYR A 675 -39.14 50.17 -32.18
N SER A 676 -38.37 49.96 -33.24
CA SER A 676 -38.49 50.79 -34.46
C SER A 676 -39.86 50.69 -35.12
N VAL A 677 -40.40 49.46 -35.23
CA VAL A 677 -41.76 49.23 -35.74
C VAL A 677 -42.83 49.91 -34.86
N ILE A 678 -42.69 49.82 -33.53
CA ILE A 678 -43.59 50.48 -32.59
C ILE A 678 -43.52 52.01 -32.79
N GLN A 679 -42.35 52.58 -32.97
CA GLN A 679 -42.16 54.00 -33.24
C GLN A 679 -42.82 54.42 -34.57
N VAL A 680 -42.65 53.62 -35.62
CA VAL A 680 -43.27 53.90 -36.95
C VAL A 680 -44.82 53.83 -36.85
N VAL A 681 -45.33 52.75 -36.22
CA VAL A 681 -46.78 52.55 -35.98
C VAL A 681 -47.34 53.73 -35.13
N SER A 682 -46.66 54.10 -34.06
CA SER A 682 -47.06 55.26 -33.25
C SER A 682 -47.07 56.58 -33.96
N ARG A 683 -46.13 56.79 -34.87
CA ARG A 683 -46.10 57.99 -35.79
C ARG A 683 -47.28 57.90 -36.75
N PHE A 684 -47.59 56.80 -37.36
CA PHE A 684 -48.73 56.59 -38.26
C PHE A 684 -50.07 56.79 -37.54
N LEU A 685 -50.20 56.31 -36.34
CA LEU A 685 -51.38 56.55 -35.53
C LEU A 685 -51.58 57.99 -35.12
N ARG A 686 -50.47 58.77 -34.87
CA ARG A 686 -50.52 60.20 -34.60
C ARG A 686 -50.87 61.00 -35.87
N LEU A 687 -50.35 60.63 -37.04
CA LEU A 687 -50.71 61.14 -38.31
C LEU A 687 -52.21 60.92 -38.63
N ARG A 688 -52.70 59.68 -38.44
CA ARG A 688 -54.11 59.31 -38.61
C ARG A 688 -55.00 60.12 -37.68
N LYS A 689 -54.62 60.37 -36.43
CA LYS A 689 -55.34 61.24 -35.51
C LYS A 689 -55.36 62.69 -36.00
N ARG A 690 -54.23 63.22 -36.56
CA ARG A 690 -54.16 64.61 -37.15
C ARG A 690 -55.05 64.72 -38.40
N VAL A 691 -55.06 63.73 -39.28
CA VAL A 691 -55.92 63.73 -40.49
C VAL A 691 -57.40 63.61 -40.07
N LEU A 692 -57.75 62.81 -39.09
CA LEU A 692 -59.14 62.68 -38.57
C LEU A 692 -59.62 64.00 -37.84
N THR A 693 -58.71 64.71 -37.18
CA THR A 693 -59.00 66.04 -36.60
C THR A 693 -59.16 67.09 -37.68
N TRP A 694 -58.35 67.07 -38.74
CA TRP A 694 -58.48 67.93 -39.88
C TRP A 694 -59.77 67.68 -40.64
N TYR A 695 -60.17 66.43 -40.85
CA TYR A 695 -61.47 66.08 -41.51
C TYR A 695 -62.66 66.43 -40.63
N LYS A 696 -62.60 66.44 -39.30
CA LYS A 696 -63.64 67.01 -38.43
C LYS A 696 -63.71 68.54 -38.49
N HIS A 697 -62.64 69.28 -38.68
CA HIS A 697 -62.64 70.72 -38.78
C HIS A 697 -63.14 71.19 -40.16
N SER A 698 -62.82 70.49 -41.28
CA SER A 698 -63.30 70.78 -42.59
C SER A 698 -64.81 70.46 -42.81
N ARG A 699 -65.46 69.70 -42.00
CA ARG A 699 -66.93 69.47 -42.06
C ARG A 699 -67.72 70.45 -41.20
N LEU A 700 -67.08 71.32 -40.41
CA LEU A 700 -67.75 72.35 -39.58
C LEU A 700 -67.72 73.71 -40.22
N SER A 701 -67.13 73.89 -41.41
CA SER A 701 -67.06 75.14 -42.13
C SER A 701 -68.07 75.30 -43.29
N ASN A 702 -69.02 74.35 -43.48
CA ASN A 702 -70.07 74.43 -44.53
C ASN A 702 -71.47 74.38 -43.99
N CYS A 703 -71.76 75.21 -43.00
CA CYS A 703 -73.18 75.51 -42.62
C CYS A 703 -73.31 76.96 -42.07
N PHE A 704 -73.18 77.96 -42.97
CA PHE A 704 -73.80 79.23 -42.75
C PHE A 704 -73.84 79.95 -44.17
N LEU A 705 -75.04 79.93 -44.74
CA LEU A 705 -75.51 80.97 -45.70
C LEU A 705 -77.01 81.23 -45.40
N PRO A 706 -77.39 82.43 -45.70
CA PRO A 706 -78.37 83.17 -44.88
C PRO A 706 -79.78 83.16 -45.45
N LYS A 707 -80.71 83.33 -44.64
CA LYS A 707 -81.66 84.43 -44.60
C LYS A 707 -82.00 84.65 -43.18
#